data_e8b9be39c06b3ab906a48815cc2400db
#
_entry.id   e8b9be39c06b3ab906a48815cc2400db
#
_cell.length_a   1.000
_cell.length_b   1.000
_cell.length_c   1.000
_cell.angle_alpha   90.00
_cell.angle_beta   90.00
_cell.angle_gamma   90.00
#
_symmetry.space_group_name_H-M   'P 1'
#
loop_
_entity.id
_entity.type
_entity.pdbx_description
1 polymer ?
#
loop_
_entity_poly.entity_id
_entity_poly.type
_entity_poly.pdbx_seq_one_letter_code
_entity_poly.pdbx_strand_id
1 'polypeptide(L)'
;PRNSPASRGGTTPHTPRNRLGDGSDRFLVGLAVLTLLSDLAADRPVLFLVDDAHWLDPASADALVFAARRLGAEGVAMVFAAREEFDARGLPELPLDGLEDGAAAALLAERASDLAVPVRNRIIEESAGNPLALLELPAALDPGERTGKAPPPAALPVTGRVLAAFGARVERLPERPRLALAVAAAEGTGELGTVLRAAHSLGATAGDLDAAARAGLLRITGAHVAFRHPLVRAAAYQRMPLTTRLSVHTALAEATDGDRRALHRAAASPAPDEDVAADLERAAAAARGRSAPATASSLYEHAARLSPSRDDGTRRLIRAAQSAITGGRTERAAALAERAAEHARDAGPLAELAMVRATAEFERGAPAGTARYLADSAVPIAATDPGLALTLLVMAAGNAWSAGEDGEVRRVAGLAAEIGAAAVGTCVTRAAGETASVAAALVGLGRIAAGDVASGVPLLRGVVAASRTDPFGSLIARLFVLAPALLLGEDEAAAELAAADAALGRQRGLIGALPTTLQVVAQTQVAAGLHRDAAATLAEAGELARETGQRHREGRLAAIAARIAAVEGDEGRCREHAAAAGRSVAEAAAAGACALGLLHLGLGRHDEALRVLDEAASGPARHTAAVVFASADLAEAAVHAGAPHRAEAACERLTEWAAAIDRPWASAVALRCRALLSPGEEAFAAAMRLHEQGGRPFERARTELLYGEWLRRARRRSDARVPLRSALAAFERLGAVPWAGRARAELRATGETAPAPSGGEDPLDRLTPQELQIVRLAASGASNRDIAAQLFLSHRTVEYHLYKAYPKLGVASRAELARFA
;
A
#
# COMPACT_ATOMS: atom_id res chain seq x y z
N PRO A 1 58.66 -18.25 -26.51
CA PRO A 1 57.90 -19.39 -26.94
C PRO A 1 56.61 -19.51 -26.11
N ARG A 2 55.52 -19.31 -26.82
CA ARG A 2 54.33 -20.15 -26.83
C ARG A 2 53.75 -20.63 -25.49
N ASN A 3 52.57 -20.08 -25.10
CA ASN A 3 51.34 -20.90 -25.10
C ASN A 3 50.13 -20.03 -24.70
N SER A 4 49.19 -19.92 -25.59
CA SER A 4 47.79 -19.55 -25.28
C SER A 4 47.13 -20.66 -24.50
N PRO A 5 46.21 -20.32 -23.59
CA PRO A 5 45.12 -21.23 -23.26
C PRO A 5 43.73 -20.65 -23.62
N ALA A 6 42.93 -21.61 -24.05
CA ALA A 6 41.62 -21.56 -24.59
C ALA A 6 40.57 -20.78 -23.74
N SER A 7 39.65 -20.16 -24.47
CA SER A 7 38.33 -19.68 -24.05
C SER A 7 37.57 -20.74 -23.26
N ARG A 8 37.29 -20.44 -21.98
CA ARG A 8 36.19 -21.05 -21.22
C ARG A 8 35.03 -20.06 -21.17
N GLY A 9 33.99 -20.39 -21.93
CA GLY A 9 32.71 -19.72 -21.82
C GLY A 9 32.16 -19.94 -20.44
N GLY A 10 32.13 -18.87 -19.64
CA GLY A 10 31.41 -18.78 -18.38
C GLY A 10 29.95 -18.53 -18.68
N THR A 11 29.12 -19.55 -18.63
CA THR A 11 27.67 -19.43 -18.48
C THR A 11 27.41 -18.81 -17.10
N THR A 12 27.09 -17.54 -17.06
CA THR A 12 26.51 -16.90 -15.87
C THR A 12 25.21 -17.64 -15.53
N PRO A 13 25.00 -18.08 -14.28
CA PRO A 13 23.74 -18.67 -13.87
C PRO A 13 22.65 -17.61 -13.97
N HIS A 14 21.62 -17.88 -14.78
CA HIS A 14 20.37 -17.15 -14.79
C HIS A 14 19.72 -17.30 -13.40
N THR A 15 19.89 -16.31 -12.54
CA THR A 15 19.02 -16.12 -11.37
C THR A 15 17.57 -15.97 -11.88
N PRO A 16 16.61 -16.72 -11.35
CA PRO A 16 15.20 -16.54 -11.72
C PRO A 16 14.80 -15.10 -11.35
N ARG A 17 14.59 -14.28 -12.38
CA ARG A 17 14.09 -12.91 -12.21
C ARG A 17 12.69 -13.00 -11.61
N ASN A 18 12.54 -12.42 -10.43
CA ASN A 18 11.28 -12.23 -9.73
C ASN A 18 10.27 -11.56 -10.70
N ARG A 19 9.20 -12.28 -11.09
CA ARG A 19 8.24 -11.86 -12.12
C ARG A 19 7.23 -10.81 -11.62
N LEU A 20 7.23 -10.52 -10.32
CA LEU A 20 6.47 -9.40 -9.74
C LEU A 20 7.41 -8.20 -9.66
N GLY A 21 7.15 -7.20 -10.53
CA GLY A 21 8.04 -6.07 -10.74
C GLY A 21 8.27 -5.23 -9.48
N ASP A 22 9.51 -4.80 -9.35
CA ASP A 22 10.01 -3.87 -8.33
C ASP A 22 9.24 -2.54 -8.31
N GLY A 23 8.17 -2.48 -7.50
CA GLY A 23 7.56 -1.21 -7.07
C GLY A 23 8.38 -0.51 -5.98
N SER A 24 9.54 -1.08 -5.69
CA SER A 24 10.38 -0.79 -4.54
C SER A 24 11.05 0.58 -4.58
N ASP A 25 11.49 1.03 -5.74
CA ASP A 25 12.44 2.15 -5.79
C ASP A 25 11.77 3.54 -5.74
N ARG A 26 10.48 3.71 -6.12
CA ARG A 26 9.82 5.03 -6.07
C ARG A 26 9.85 5.64 -4.67
N PHE A 27 9.70 4.81 -3.65
CA PHE A 27 9.73 5.24 -2.26
C PHE A 27 11.16 5.51 -1.77
N LEU A 28 12.14 4.75 -2.26
CA LEU A 28 13.55 5.04 -2.01
C LEU A 28 13.96 6.37 -2.65
N VAL A 29 13.44 6.68 -3.85
CA VAL A 29 13.62 7.99 -4.48
C VAL A 29 12.94 9.08 -3.65
N GLY A 30 11.69 8.87 -3.21
CA GLY A 30 10.99 9.80 -2.32
C GLY A 30 11.73 10.02 -0.99
N LEU A 31 12.26 8.96 -0.39
CA LEU A 31 13.09 9.04 0.82
C LEU A 31 14.40 9.78 0.56
N ALA A 32 15.04 9.55 -0.58
CA ALA A 32 16.24 10.30 -0.96
C ALA A 32 15.95 11.79 -1.13
N VAL A 33 14.81 12.15 -1.75
CA VAL A 33 14.35 13.55 -1.86
C VAL A 33 14.09 14.16 -0.48
N LEU A 34 13.40 13.45 0.40
CA LEU A 34 13.14 13.88 1.78
C LEU A 34 14.47 14.13 2.53
N THR A 35 15.41 13.19 2.43
CA THR A 35 16.72 13.29 3.09
C THR A 35 17.48 14.50 2.55
N LEU A 36 17.54 14.68 1.22
CA LEU A 36 18.20 15.82 0.58
C LEU A 36 17.60 17.16 1.03
N LEU A 37 16.26 17.26 1.06
CA LEU A 37 15.58 18.48 1.52
C LEU A 37 15.86 18.76 3.00
N SER A 38 15.89 17.73 3.84
CA SER A 38 16.23 17.82 5.25
C SER A 38 17.68 18.28 5.44
N ASP A 39 18.63 17.74 4.67
CA ASP A 39 20.04 18.14 4.71
C ASP A 39 20.22 19.59 4.24
N LEU A 40 19.54 20.01 3.17
CA LEU A 40 19.57 21.40 2.69
C LEU A 40 19.00 22.39 3.72
N ALA A 41 18.00 21.96 4.48
CA ALA A 41 17.39 22.77 5.55
C ALA A 41 18.18 22.75 6.86
N ALA A 42 19.33 22.06 6.92
CA ALA A 42 20.15 21.96 8.13
C ALA A 42 20.61 23.31 8.66
N ASP A 43 21.03 24.19 7.77
CA ASP A 43 21.61 25.49 8.12
C ASP A 43 20.59 26.65 8.09
N ARG A 44 19.55 26.54 7.25
CA ARG A 44 18.55 27.58 7.06
C ARG A 44 17.25 27.01 6.50
N PRO A 45 16.06 27.59 6.83
CA PRO A 45 14.79 27.16 6.27
C PRO A 45 14.78 27.17 4.74
N VAL A 46 14.15 26.16 4.13
CA VAL A 46 14.02 25.98 2.69
C VAL A 46 12.56 26.15 2.28
N LEU A 47 12.30 27.00 1.29
CA LEU A 47 11.03 27.09 0.59
C LEU A 47 11.18 26.43 -0.78
N PHE A 48 10.44 25.36 -1.01
CA PHE A 48 10.42 24.60 -2.27
C PHE A 48 9.11 24.86 -3.00
N LEU A 49 9.20 25.54 -4.14
CA LEU A 49 8.03 25.92 -4.94
C LEU A 49 7.98 25.07 -6.22
N VAL A 50 6.85 24.42 -6.45
CA VAL A 50 6.55 23.66 -7.66
C VAL A 50 5.41 24.35 -8.38
N ASP A 51 5.73 25.12 -9.39
CA ASP A 51 4.73 25.73 -10.25
C ASP A 51 4.29 24.76 -11.36
N ASP A 52 3.01 24.82 -11.75
CA ASP A 52 2.44 23.93 -12.76
C ASP A 52 2.67 22.42 -12.42
N ALA A 53 2.49 22.00 -11.16
CA ALA A 53 2.80 20.65 -10.70
C ALA A 53 2.05 19.55 -11.48
N HIS A 54 0.91 19.86 -12.10
CA HIS A 54 0.16 18.93 -12.97
C HIS A 54 0.91 18.54 -14.26
N TRP A 55 2.06 19.17 -14.54
CA TRP A 55 2.93 18.84 -15.67
C TRP A 55 4.15 18.03 -15.27
N LEU A 56 4.32 17.78 -13.99
CA LEU A 56 5.35 16.83 -13.55
C LEU A 56 5.10 15.46 -14.17
N ASP A 57 6.16 14.77 -14.51
CA ASP A 57 6.04 13.34 -14.78
C ASP A 57 5.58 12.61 -13.52
N PRO A 58 4.85 11.50 -13.66
CA PRO A 58 4.26 10.82 -12.52
C PRO A 58 5.27 10.36 -11.46
N ALA A 59 6.50 10.01 -11.86
CA ALA A 59 7.51 9.54 -10.91
C ALA A 59 8.05 10.71 -10.06
N SER A 60 8.29 11.87 -10.68
CA SER A 60 8.68 13.09 -9.97
C SER A 60 7.56 13.59 -9.06
N ALA A 61 6.31 13.58 -9.51
CA ALA A 61 5.16 13.95 -8.71
C ALA A 61 5.02 13.06 -7.48
N ASP A 62 5.08 11.73 -7.66
CA ASP A 62 5.01 10.75 -6.58
C ASP A 62 6.12 10.95 -5.54
N ALA A 63 7.37 11.18 -5.98
CA ALA A 63 8.51 11.38 -5.08
C ALA A 63 8.39 12.69 -4.27
N LEU A 64 7.95 13.79 -4.91
CA LEU A 64 7.78 15.08 -4.24
C LEU A 64 6.59 15.06 -3.27
N VAL A 65 5.46 14.47 -3.65
CA VAL A 65 4.28 14.32 -2.77
C VAL A 65 4.60 13.40 -1.58
N PHE A 66 5.35 12.33 -1.81
CA PHE A 66 5.85 11.46 -0.73
C PHE A 66 6.70 12.24 0.27
N ALA A 67 7.66 13.04 -0.20
CA ALA A 67 8.50 13.86 0.66
C ALA A 67 7.66 14.90 1.41
N ALA A 68 6.76 15.61 0.71
CA ALA A 68 5.93 16.66 1.29
C ALA A 68 5.07 16.16 2.47
N ARG A 69 4.51 14.96 2.38
CA ARG A 69 3.70 14.34 3.45
C ARG A 69 4.49 14.04 4.72
N ARG A 70 5.80 13.90 4.60
CA ARG A 70 6.70 13.51 5.71
C ARG A 70 7.52 14.66 6.25
N LEU A 71 7.34 15.85 5.71
CA LEU A 71 7.94 17.07 6.26
C LEU A 71 7.19 17.46 7.54
N GLY A 72 7.92 17.54 8.65
CA GLY A 72 7.35 17.92 9.95
C GLY A 72 8.25 18.90 10.70
N ALA A 73 9.47 18.50 11.00
CA ALA A 73 10.43 19.26 11.81
C ALA A 73 11.66 19.76 11.03
N GLU A 74 11.66 19.55 9.70
CA GLU A 74 12.87 19.77 8.86
C GLU A 74 13.15 21.24 8.55
N GLY A 75 12.22 22.15 8.83
CA GLY A 75 12.33 23.55 8.41
C GLY A 75 12.19 23.73 6.89
N VAL A 76 11.46 22.83 6.23
CA VAL A 76 11.13 22.88 4.80
C VAL A 76 9.65 23.19 4.64
N ALA A 77 9.31 24.16 3.80
CA ALA A 77 7.95 24.37 3.31
C ALA A 77 7.90 24.01 1.82
N MET A 78 6.97 23.14 1.42
CA MET A 78 6.71 22.82 0.02
C MET A 78 5.35 23.39 -0.41
N VAL A 79 5.33 24.09 -1.54
CA VAL A 79 4.10 24.64 -2.12
C VAL A 79 3.99 24.17 -3.55
N PHE A 80 2.87 23.53 -3.87
CA PHE A 80 2.53 23.08 -5.22
C PHE A 80 1.43 23.96 -5.78
N ALA A 81 1.67 24.59 -6.91
CA ALA A 81 0.62 25.23 -7.70
C ALA A 81 0.20 24.27 -8.82
N ALA A 82 -1.06 23.91 -8.87
CA ALA A 82 -1.55 22.89 -9.81
C ALA A 82 -3.00 23.14 -10.21
N ARG A 83 -3.46 22.47 -11.26
CA ARG A 83 -4.86 22.36 -11.62
C ARG A 83 -5.49 21.12 -10.97
N GLU A 84 -6.82 20.99 -11.09
CA GLU A 84 -7.61 19.89 -10.49
C GLU A 84 -7.12 18.48 -10.86
N GLU A 85 -6.39 18.32 -11.97
CA GLU A 85 -5.87 17.03 -12.42
C GLU A 85 -4.67 16.53 -11.61
N PHE A 86 -4.07 17.35 -10.74
CA PHE A 86 -2.93 16.97 -9.92
C PHE A 86 -3.38 16.23 -8.65
N ASP A 87 -2.96 14.98 -8.50
CA ASP A 87 -3.30 14.17 -7.33
C ASP A 87 -2.36 14.45 -6.16
N ALA A 88 -2.76 15.39 -5.30
CA ALA A 88 -2.04 15.78 -4.08
C ALA A 88 -2.62 15.13 -2.81
N ARG A 89 -3.23 13.94 -2.90
CA ARG A 89 -3.91 13.28 -1.77
C ARG A 89 -3.07 13.31 -0.50
N GLY A 90 -3.68 13.79 0.58
CA GLY A 90 -3.06 13.87 1.90
C GLY A 90 -2.21 15.11 2.13
N LEU A 91 -2.17 16.07 1.21
CA LEU A 91 -1.65 17.42 1.45
C LEU A 91 -2.81 18.39 1.69
N PRO A 92 -2.61 19.44 2.51
CA PRO A 92 -3.58 20.52 2.64
C PRO A 92 -3.76 21.25 1.31
N GLU A 93 -5.00 21.55 0.94
CA GLU A 93 -5.34 22.25 -0.30
C GLU A 93 -5.85 23.67 -0.01
N LEU A 94 -5.40 24.63 -0.81
CA LEU A 94 -5.91 25.99 -0.84
C LEU A 94 -6.51 26.24 -2.23
N PRO A 95 -7.83 26.15 -2.41
CA PRO A 95 -8.45 26.46 -3.70
C PRO A 95 -8.31 27.96 -3.99
N LEU A 96 -7.95 28.28 -5.23
CA LEU A 96 -7.85 29.64 -5.74
C LEU A 96 -8.99 29.89 -6.72
N ASP A 97 -9.95 30.67 -6.29
CA ASP A 97 -11.05 31.14 -7.12
C ASP A 97 -10.62 32.31 -8.04
N GLY A 98 -11.46 32.66 -9.00
CA GLY A 98 -11.27 33.85 -9.82
C GLY A 98 -11.29 35.14 -8.98
N LEU A 99 -10.70 36.21 -9.51
CA LEU A 99 -10.75 37.53 -8.88
C LEU A 99 -12.20 38.02 -8.81
N GLU A 100 -12.56 38.60 -7.67
CA GLU A 100 -13.84 39.30 -7.55
C GLU A 100 -13.93 40.49 -8.52
N ASP A 101 -15.14 40.86 -8.93
CA ASP A 101 -15.40 41.90 -9.96
C ASP A 101 -14.66 43.21 -9.68
N GLY A 102 -14.57 43.63 -8.41
CA GLY A 102 -13.84 44.84 -8.00
C GLY A 102 -12.33 44.73 -8.27
N ALA A 103 -11.72 43.59 -7.93
CA ALA A 103 -10.30 43.32 -8.15
C ALA A 103 -10.00 43.14 -9.66
N ALA A 104 -10.90 42.47 -10.38
CA ALA A 104 -10.82 42.33 -11.84
C ALA A 104 -10.88 43.67 -12.57
N ALA A 105 -11.79 44.56 -12.14
CA ALA A 105 -11.91 45.91 -12.66
C ALA A 105 -10.66 46.77 -12.35
N ALA A 106 -10.08 46.66 -11.17
CA ALA A 106 -8.83 47.34 -10.78
C ALA A 106 -7.65 46.88 -11.65
N LEU A 107 -7.53 45.56 -11.90
CA LEU A 107 -6.49 44.97 -12.76
C LEU A 107 -6.60 45.46 -14.19
N LEU A 108 -7.83 45.53 -14.75
CA LEU A 108 -8.07 46.05 -16.09
C LEU A 108 -7.81 47.54 -16.19
N ALA A 109 -8.16 48.35 -15.17
CA ALA A 109 -7.87 49.78 -15.12
C ALA A 109 -6.36 50.05 -15.13
N GLU A 110 -5.57 49.25 -14.47
CA GLU A 110 -4.10 49.36 -14.44
C GLU A 110 -3.46 48.93 -15.79
N ARG A 111 -3.94 47.85 -16.40
CA ARG A 111 -3.28 47.20 -17.53
C ARG A 111 -3.89 47.51 -18.89
N ALA A 112 -5.12 48.00 -18.94
CA ALA A 112 -5.86 48.30 -20.15
C ALA A 112 -6.82 49.51 -19.93
N SER A 113 -6.25 50.64 -19.55
CA SER A 113 -6.95 51.85 -19.18
C SER A 113 -7.80 52.48 -20.32
N ASP A 114 -7.58 52.06 -21.57
CA ASP A 114 -8.27 52.53 -22.77
C ASP A 114 -9.60 51.77 -23.06
N LEU A 115 -9.97 50.80 -22.21
CA LEU A 115 -11.20 50.04 -22.38
C LEU A 115 -12.45 50.88 -22.06
N ALA A 116 -13.41 50.92 -22.98
CA ALA A 116 -14.73 51.46 -22.70
C ALA A 116 -15.44 50.64 -21.61
N VAL A 117 -16.23 51.32 -20.75
CA VAL A 117 -16.90 50.69 -19.60
C VAL A 117 -17.73 49.46 -19.99
N PRO A 118 -18.54 49.44 -21.06
CA PRO A 118 -19.29 48.25 -21.45
C PRO A 118 -18.39 47.08 -21.85
N VAL A 119 -17.28 47.36 -22.53
CA VAL A 119 -16.30 46.35 -22.97
C VAL A 119 -15.57 45.76 -21.74
N ARG A 120 -15.15 46.61 -20.85
CA ARG A 120 -14.53 46.19 -19.57
C ARG A 120 -15.45 45.25 -18.78
N ASN A 121 -16.70 45.66 -18.56
CA ASN A 121 -17.65 44.85 -17.77
C ASN A 121 -17.90 43.48 -18.42
N ARG A 122 -17.99 43.43 -19.75
CA ARG A 122 -18.14 42.20 -20.50
C ARG A 122 -16.91 41.28 -20.39
N ILE A 123 -15.70 41.84 -20.40
CA ILE A 123 -14.47 41.10 -20.18
C ILE A 123 -14.45 40.48 -18.78
N ILE A 124 -14.88 41.20 -17.73
CA ILE A 124 -14.99 40.72 -16.37
C ILE A 124 -15.95 39.54 -16.31
N GLU A 125 -17.16 39.71 -16.86
CA GLU A 125 -18.17 38.64 -16.87
C GLU A 125 -17.70 37.37 -17.61
N GLU A 126 -17.16 37.54 -18.84
CA GLU A 126 -16.73 36.39 -19.65
C GLU A 126 -15.40 35.75 -19.17
N SER A 127 -14.57 36.45 -18.41
CA SER A 127 -13.35 35.93 -17.83
C SER A 127 -13.61 35.10 -16.57
N ALA A 128 -14.79 35.23 -15.95
CA ALA A 128 -15.11 34.66 -14.64
C ALA A 128 -14.02 34.98 -13.59
N GLY A 129 -13.43 36.16 -13.64
CA GLY A 129 -12.35 36.58 -12.75
C GLY A 129 -10.97 35.93 -13.00
N ASN A 130 -10.80 35.14 -14.08
CA ASN A 130 -9.52 34.54 -14.37
C ASN A 130 -8.47 35.62 -14.75
N PRO A 131 -7.36 35.78 -13.94
CA PRO A 131 -6.40 36.87 -14.16
C PRO A 131 -5.74 36.84 -15.55
N LEU A 132 -5.44 35.67 -16.07
CA LEU A 132 -4.84 35.53 -17.40
C LEU A 132 -5.81 35.99 -18.50
N ALA A 133 -7.07 35.58 -18.39
CA ALA A 133 -8.09 36.00 -19.34
C ALA A 133 -8.31 37.53 -19.31
N LEU A 134 -8.33 38.13 -18.12
CA LEU A 134 -8.40 39.58 -17.92
C LEU A 134 -7.24 40.32 -18.60
N LEU A 135 -6.01 39.73 -18.57
CA LEU A 135 -4.84 40.36 -19.20
C LEU A 135 -4.77 40.17 -20.73
N GLU A 136 -5.21 39.03 -21.23
CA GLU A 136 -5.07 38.67 -22.65
C GLU A 136 -6.25 39.07 -23.51
N LEU A 137 -7.48 39.07 -22.97
CA LEU A 137 -8.69 39.47 -23.72
C LEU A 137 -8.62 40.90 -24.25
N PRO A 138 -8.19 41.92 -23.48
CA PRO A 138 -8.02 43.26 -24.02
C PRO A 138 -7.03 43.32 -25.19
N ALA A 139 -5.94 42.55 -25.12
CA ALA A 139 -4.93 42.56 -26.18
C ALA A 139 -5.39 41.87 -27.48
N ALA A 140 -6.46 41.10 -27.43
CA ALA A 140 -7.06 40.41 -28.58
C ALA A 140 -8.10 41.28 -29.32
N LEU A 141 -8.54 42.41 -28.75
CA LEU A 141 -9.49 43.34 -29.34
C LEU A 141 -8.79 44.39 -30.21
N ASP A 142 -9.44 44.79 -31.31
CA ASP A 142 -8.99 45.89 -32.14
C ASP A 142 -9.16 47.25 -31.41
N PRO A 143 -8.37 48.28 -31.76
CA PRO A 143 -8.46 49.60 -31.11
C PRO A 143 -9.87 50.21 -31.13
N GLY A 144 -10.65 49.95 -32.17
CA GLY A 144 -12.04 50.41 -32.30
C GLY A 144 -12.99 49.67 -31.35
N GLU A 145 -12.79 48.38 -31.20
CA GLU A 145 -13.55 47.52 -30.26
C GLU A 145 -13.24 47.87 -28.81
N ARG A 146 -11.97 48.05 -28.46
CA ARG A 146 -11.52 48.45 -27.12
C ARG A 146 -12.14 49.78 -26.67
N THR A 147 -12.15 50.75 -27.53
CA THR A 147 -12.71 52.10 -27.23
C THR A 147 -14.23 52.18 -27.39
N GLY A 148 -14.90 51.08 -27.75
CA GLY A 148 -16.35 51.04 -27.96
C GLY A 148 -16.84 51.76 -29.26
N LYS A 149 -15.93 52.08 -30.19
CA LYS A 149 -16.27 52.69 -31.49
C LYS A 149 -16.75 51.65 -32.52
N ALA A 150 -16.41 50.39 -32.31
CA ALA A 150 -16.93 49.23 -33.05
C ALA A 150 -17.61 48.26 -32.10
N PRO A 151 -18.66 47.53 -32.51
CA PRO A 151 -19.28 46.52 -31.67
C PRO A 151 -18.30 45.38 -31.36
N PRO A 152 -18.16 44.98 -30.10
CA PRO A 152 -17.31 43.85 -29.76
C PRO A 152 -17.85 42.54 -30.36
N PRO A 153 -17.02 41.57 -30.66
CA PRO A 153 -17.42 40.30 -31.28
C PRO A 153 -18.48 39.56 -30.46
N ALA A 154 -19.41 38.86 -31.11
CA ALA A 154 -20.64 38.31 -30.52
C ALA A 154 -20.43 37.31 -29.37
N ALA A 155 -19.27 36.68 -29.24
CA ALA A 155 -18.88 35.83 -28.10
C ALA A 155 -17.37 35.88 -27.86
N LEU A 156 -16.96 35.90 -26.59
CA LEU A 156 -15.56 35.82 -26.14
C LEU A 156 -15.31 34.47 -25.42
N PRO A 157 -15.13 33.31 -26.09
CA PRO A 157 -14.82 32.06 -25.39
C PRO A 157 -13.40 32.10 -24.83
N VAL A 158 -13.28 32.01 -23.52
CA VAL A 158 -12.07 32.32 -22.75
C VAL A 158 -10.91 31.39 -23.05
N THR A 159 -11.13 30.06 -23.13
CA THR A 159 -10.05 29.06 -23.26
C THR A 159 -9.56 28.87 -24.72
N GLY A 160 -10.46 28.87 -25.68
CA GLY A 160 -10.10 28.66 -27.08
C GLY A 160 -9.45 29.88 -27.77
N ARG A 161 -9.74 31.10 -27.30
CA ARG A 161 -9.21 32.34 -27.90
C ARG A 161 -7.85 32.75 -27.37
N VAL A 162 -7.54 32.50 -26.11
CA VAL A 162 -6.18 32.71 -25.61
C VAL A 162 -5.20 31.82 -26.37
N LEU A 163 -5.57 30.54 -26.59
CA LEU A 163 -4.80 29.65 -27.47
C LEU A 163 -4.75 30.14 -28.91
N ALA A 164 -5.86 30.69 -29.41
CA ALA A 164 -5.94 31.29 -30.76
C ALA A 164 -5.10 32.56 -30.88
N ALA A 165 -5.08 33.43 -29.84
CA ALA A 165 -4.28 34.65 -29.83
C ALA A 165 -2.78 34.34 -29.84
N PHE A 166 -2.34 33.37 -29.01
CA PHE A 166 -0.96 32.90 -29.07
C PHE A 166 -0.65 32.24 -30.42
N GLY A 167 -1.59 31.48 -30.99
CA GLY A 167 -1.45 30.86 -32.30
C GLY A 167 -1.26 31.93 -33.41
N ALA A 168 -2.03 33.01 -33.40
CA ALA A 168 -1.86 34.12 -34.34
C ALA A 168 -0.50 34.84 -34.19
N ARG A 169 0.05 34.89 -32.94
CA ARG A 169 1.41 35.42 -32.71
C ARG A 169 2.47 34.49 -33.29
N VAL A 170 2.30 33.16 -33.11
CA VAL A 170 3.18 32.15 -33.72
C VAL A 170 3.13 32.21 -35.25
N GLU A 171 1.97 32.35 -35.85
CA GLU A 171 1.78 32.45 -37.31
C GLU A 171 2.40 33.69 -37.94
N ARG A 172 2.53 34.79 -37.18
CA ARG A 172 3.22 36.02 -37.62
C ARG A 172 4.72 35.90 -37.69
N LEU A 173 5.30 34.86 -37.10
CA LEU A 173 6.74 34.61 -37.24
C LEU A 173 7.09 34.16 -38.67
N PRO A 174 8.24 34.59 -39.22
CA PRO A 174 8.79 33.98 -40.42
C PRO A 174 8.96 32.46 -40.28
N GLU A 175 9.05 31.76 -41.40
CA GLU A 175 9.08 30.29 -41.45
C GLU A 175 10.17 29.67 -40.54
N ARG A 176 11.42 30.17 -40.67
CA ARG A 176 12.56 29.64 -39.86
C ARG A 176 12.42 29.89 -38.37
N PRO A 177 12.12 31.11 -37.89
CA PRO A 177 11.82 31.34 -36.46
C PRO A 177 10.64 30.48 -35.93
N ARG A 178 9.60 30.28 -36.73
CA ARG A 178 8.46 29.42 -36.39
C ARG A 178 8.88 27.97 -36.30
N LEU A 179 9.77 27.48 -37.16
CA LEU A 179 10.34 26.16 -37.10
C LEU A 179 11.23 25.96 -35.84
N ALA A 180 12.08 26.95 -35.53
CA ALA A 180 12.89 26.91 -34.30
C ALA A 180 12.03 26.87 -33.04
N LEU A 181 10.93 27.65 -32.99
CA LEU A 181 9.95 27.63 -31.91
C LEU A 181 9.23 26.28 -31.84
N ALA A 182 8.91 25.66 -32.98
CA ALA A 182 8.29 24.33 -33.03
C ALA A 182 9.20 23.24 -32.49
N VAL A 183 10.51 23.28 -32.80
CA VAL A 183 11.51 22.38 -32.23
C VAL A 183 11.58 22.55 -30.72
N ALA A 184 11.65 23.77 -30.20
CA ALA A 184 11.65 24.05 -28.76
C ALA A 184 10.37 23.56 -28.09
N ALA A 185 9.21 23.70 -28.74
CA ALA A 185 7.93 23.22 -28.22
C ALA A 185 7.85 21.68 -28.12
N ALA A 186 8.43 20.97 -29.10
CA ALA A 186 8.45 19.51 -29.13
C ALA A 186 9.52 18.89 -28.21
N GLU A 187 10.63 19.58 -27.98
CA GLU A 187 11.76 19.10 -27.15
C GLU A 187 11.35 18.91 -25.69
N GLY A 188 10.65 19.86 -25.10
CA GLY A 188 9.95 19.71 -23.83
C GLY A 188 10.76 19.97 -22.55
N THR A 189 12.06 19.74 -22.52
CA THR A 189 12.90 19.98 -21.33
C THR A 189 13.54 21.37 -21.32
N GLY A 190 13.54 22.04 -22.46
CA GLY A 190 14.16 23.35 -22.64
C GLY A 190 15.67 23.33 -22.73
N GLU A 191 16.30 22.20 -23.02
CA GLU A 191 17.75 22.10 -23.20
C GLU A 191 18.17 22.81 -24.51
N LEU A 192 18.79 23.99 -24.40
CA LEU A 192 19.15 24.82 -25.53
C LEU A 192 20.03 24.09 -26.54
N GLY A 193 21.00 23.29 -26.07
CA GLY A 193 21.91 22.56 -26.95
C GLY A 193 21.18 21.57 -27.85
N THR A 194 20.23 20.82 -27.32
CA THR A 194 19.41 19.86 -28.06
C THR A 194 18.47 20.58 -29.04
N VAL A 195 17.82 21.66 -28.61
CA VAL A 195 16.99 22.49 -29.48
C VAL A 195 17.77 23.03 -30.66
N LEU A 196 18.99 23.56 -30.42
CA LEU A 196 19.83 24.14 -31.51
C LEU A 196 20.34 23.07 -32.49
N ARG A 197 20.76 21.86 -31.97
CA ARG A 197 21.18 20.77 -32.90
C ARG A 197 20.01 20.34 -33.80
N ALA A 198 18.83 20.09 -33.21
CA ALA A 198 17.67 19.67 -34.00
C ALA A 198 17.14 20.78 -34.94
N ALA A 199 17.17 22.05 -34.51
CA ALA A 199 16.78 23.18 -35.37
C ALA A 199 17.77 23.35 -36.54
N HIS A 200 19.07 23.18 -36.27
CA HIS A 200 20.10 23.27 -37.32
C HIS A 200 19.93 22.21 -38.42
N SER A 201 19.64 20.96 -38.05
CA SER A 201 19.41 19.89 -39.02
C SER A 201 18.18 20.17 -39.94
N LEU A 202 17.24 21.01 -39.45
CA LEU A 202 16.06 21.46 -40.22
C LEU A 202 16.27 22.82 -40.90
N GLY A 203 17.47 23.40 -40.89
CA GLY A 203 17.82 24.65 -41.54
C GLY A 203 17.48 25.92 -40.77
N ALA A 204 17.12 25.85 -39.50
CA ALA A 204 16.98 26.98 -38.60
C ALA A 204 18.27 27.21 -37.77
N THR A 205 18.51 28.45 -37.38
CA THR A 205 19.72 28.91 -36.70
C THR A 205 19.42 29.44 -35.28
N ALA A 206 20.45 29.70 -34.47
CA ALA A 206 20.29 30.35 -33.17
C ALA A 206 19.62 31.74 -33.32
N GLY A 207 19.92 32.49 -34.40
CA GLY A 207 19.31 33.79 -34.68
C GLY A 207 17.76 33.71 -34.92
N ASP A 208 17.27 32.56 -35.41
CA ASP A 208 15.84 32.29 -35.58
C ASP A 208 15.16 32.05 -34.22
N LEU A 209 15.84 31.39 -33.29
CA LEU A 209 15.35 31.23 -31.92
C LEU A 209 15.32 32.57 -31.16
N ASP A 210 16.37 33.42 -31.36
CA ASP A 210 16.40 34.80 -30.85
C ASP A 210 15.26 35.64 -31.40
N ALA A 211 14.85 35.45 -32.66
CA ALA A 211 13.69 36.17 -33.23
C ALA A 211 12.40 35.77 -32.50
N ALA A 212 12.18 34.51 -32.19
CA ALA A 212 11.05 34.05 -31.37
C ALA A 212 11.09 34.61 -29.92
N ALA A 213 12.28 34.75 -29.34
CA ALA A 213 12.50 35.38 -28.03
C ALA A 213 12.15 36.90 -28.08
N ARG A 214 12.60 37.64 -29.10
CA ARG A 214 12.25 39.05 -29.29
C ARG A 214 10.75 39.25 -29.52
N ALA A 215 10.08 38.28 -30.15
CA ALA A 215 8.62 38.29 -30.29
C ALA A 215 7.89 38.02 -28.95
N GLY A 216 8.62 37.77 -27.86
CA GLY A 216 8.06 37.57 -26.53
C GLY A 216 7.35 36.22 -26.35
N LEU A 217 7.72 35.20 -27.15
CA LEU A 217 7.12 33.86 -27.06
C LEU A 217 7.90 32.91 -26.18
N LEU A 218 9.23 33.10 -26.10
CA LEU A 218 10.10 32.33 -25.21
C LEU A 218 11.20 33.24 -24.61
N ARG A 219 11.92 32.68 -23.66
CA ARG A 219 13.08 33.33 -23.00
C ARG A 219 14.25 32.35 -23.01
N ILE A 220 15.42 32.81 -23.31
CA ILE A 220 16.65 32.05 -23.27
C ILE A 220 17.46 32.54 -22.07
N THR A 221 17.82 31.63 -21.18
CA THR A 221 18.59 31.94 -19.96
C THR A 221 19.67 30.89 -19.78
N GLY A 222 20.93 31.29 -19.99
CA GLY A 222 22.04 30.34 -19.95
C GLY A 222 21.89 29.22 -21.00
N ALA A 223 21.86 27.98 -20.55
CA ALA A 223 21.68 26.79 -21.39
C ALA A 223 20.20 26.34 -21.55
N HIS A 224 19.24 27.15 -21.13
CA HIS A 224 17.83 26.79 -21.13
C HIS A 224 16.95 27.72 -21.97
N VAL A 225 15.94 27.11 -22.63
CA VAL A 225 14.86 27.77 -23.33
C VAL A 225 13.57 27.54 -22.54
N ALA A 226 12.91 28.61 -22.13
CA ALA A 226 11.64 28.54 -21.45
C ALA A 226 10.57 29.31 -22.24
N PHE A 227 9.40 28.73 -22.40
CA PHE A 227 8.25 29.46 -22.96
C PHE A 227 7.75 30.48 -21.94
N ARG A 228 7.37 31.67 -22.39
CA ARG A 228 6.83 32.70 -21.51
C ARG A 228 5.52 32.29 -20.85
N HIS A 229 4.79 31.42 -21.51
CA HIS A 229 3.57 30.82 -21.00
C HIS A 229 3.39 29.42 -21.58
N PRO A 230 2.91 28.43 -20.81
CA PRO A 230 2.63 27.08 -21.31
C PRO A 230 1.72 27.01 -22.51
N LEU A 231 0.72 27.91 -22.58
CA LEU A 231 -0.18 27.99 -23.75
C LEU A 231 0.54 28.40 -25.06
N VAL A 232 1.65 29.13 -24.97
CA VAL A 232 2.49 29.43 -26.17
C VAL A 232 3.11 28.15 -26.71
N ARG A 233 3.63 27.30 -25.83
CA ARG A 233 4.15 25.97 -26.17
C ARG A 233 3.08 25.11 -26.81
N ALA A 234 1.91 25.02 -26.15
CA ALA A 234 0.77 24.27 -26.65
C ALA A 234 0.33 24.76 -28.03
N ALA A 235 0.20 26.10 -28.21
CA ALA A 235 -0.17 26.70 -29.51
C ALA A 235 0.86 26.40 -30.61
N ALA A 236 2.16 26.52 -30.30
CA ALA A 236 3.23 26.23 -31.25
C ALA A 236 3.24 24.75 -31.68
N TYR A 237 3.00 23.82 -30.72
CA TYR A 237 2.97 22.39 -30.99
C TYR A 237 1.70 21.96 -31.75
N GLN A 238 0.53 22.34 -31.28
CA GLN A 238 -0.77 21.90 -31.85
C GLN A 238 -1.01 22.41 -33.27
N ARG A 239 -0.52 23.60 -33.59
CA ARG A 239 -0.66 24.20 -34.92
C ARG A 239 0.40 23.76 -35.92
N MET A 240 1.34 22.92 -35.51
CA MET A 240 2.39 22.39 -36.37
C MET A 240 1.77 21.45 -37.44
N PRO A 241 2.00 21.67 -38.74
CA PRO A 241 1.59 20.72 -39.77
C PRO A 241 2.16 19.34 -39.52
N LEU A 242 1.41 18.27 -39.87
CA LEU A 242 1.84 16.90 -39.65
C LEU A 242 3.24 16.62 -40.17
N THR A 243 3.54 17.04 -41.41
CA THR A 243 4.87 16.85 -42.00
C THR A 243 5.98 17.52 -41.21
N THR A 244 5.76 18.77 -40.78
CA THR A 244 6.73 19.48 -39.91
C THR A 244 6.90 18.78 -38.57
N ARG A 245 5.79 18.30 -37.99
CA ARG A 245 5.85 17.56 -36.71
C ARG A 245 6.69 16.30 -36.82
N LEU A 246 6.48 15.51 -37.85
CA LEU A 246 7.29 14.31 -38.10
C LEU A 246 8.78 14.65 -38.28
N SER A 247 9.11 15.67 -39.10
CA SER A 247 10.49 16.13 -39.33
C SER A 247 11.14 16.64 -38.03
N VAL A 248 10.40 17.42 -37.24
CA VAL A 248 10.87 17.92 -35.92
C VAL A 248 11.19 16.77 -34.97
N HIS A 249 10.31 15.80 -34.86
CA HIS A 249 10.56 14.65 -33.99
C HIS A 249 11.69 13.75 -34.50
N THR A 250 11.87 13.59 -35.81
CA THR A 250 13.03 12.90 -36.42
C THR A 250 14.33 13.60 -36.01
N ALA A 251 14.39 14.93 -36.21
CA ALA A 251 15.56 15.72 -35.85
C ALA A 251 15.88 15.67 -34.33
N LEU A 252 14.84 15.68 -33.47
CA LEU A 252 15.01 15.56 -32.04
C LEU A 252 15.45 14.14 -31.64
N ALA A 253 15.01 13.10 -32.34
CA ALA A 253 15.46 11.71 -32.10
C ALA A 253 16.98 11.55 -32.42
N GLU A 254 17.47 12.29 -33.41
CA GLU A 254 18.91 12.30 -33.76
C GLU A 254 19.73 13.14 -32.75
N ALA A 255 19.10 14.17 -32.15
CA ALA A 255 19.75 15.08 -31.20
C ALA A 255 19.68 14.60 -29.74
N THR A 256 18.97 13.51 -29.43
CA THR A 256 18.76 12.99 -28.07
C THR A 256 19.21 11.53 -27.96
N ASP A 257 19.37 11.06 -26.71
CA ASP A 257 19.73 9.69 -26.40
C ASP A 257 18.71 9.02 -25.45
N GLY A 258 18.84 7.71 -25.28
CA GLY A 258 18.09 6.93 -24.31
C GLY A 258 16.56 7.00 -24.50
N ASP A 259 15.85 7.21 -23.40
CA ASP A 259 14.38 7.20 -23.38
C ASP A 259 13.78 8.34 -24.22
N ARG A 260 14.43 9.50 -24.24
CA ARG A 260 13.97 10.66 -25.02
C ARG A 260 14.05 10.37 -26.52
N ARG A 261 15.12 9.75 -26.97
CA ARG A 261 15.25 9.30 -28.37
C ARG A 261 14.11 8.36 -28.74
N ALA A 262 13.79 7.37 -27.89
CA ALA A 262 12.71 6.42 -28.15
C ALA A 262 11.35 7.13 -28.27
N LEU A 263 11.04 8.10 -27.38
CA LEU A 263 9.83 8.88 -27.44
C LEU A 263 9.73 9.74 -28.72
N HIS A 264 10.82 10.37 -29.12
CA HIS A 264 10.82 11.17 -30.36
C HIS A 264 10.73 10.30 -31.62
N ARG A 265 11.37 9.13 -31.64
CA ARG A 265 11.20 8.14 -32.71
C ARG A 265 9.73 7.70 -32.81
N ALA A 266 9.11 7.44 -31.68
CA ALA A 266 7.71 7.05 -31.63
C ALA A 266 6.76 8.16 -32.15
N ALA A 267 7.04 9.42 -31.80
CA ALA A 267 6.27 10.55 -32.27
C ALA A 267 6.51 10.88 -33.75
N ALA A 268 7.65 10.45 -34.32
CA ALA A 268 7.96 10.56 -35.75
C ALA A 268 7.41 9.40 -36.60
N SER A 269 6.94 8.30 -35.96
CA SER A 269 6.47 7.11 -36.68
C SER A 269 4.95 7.20 -36.94
N PRO A 270 4.53 7.33 -38.20
CA PRO A 270 3.11 7.45 -38.59
C PRO A 270 2.40 6.09 -38.64
N ALA A 271 3.12 4.99 -38.61
CA ALA A 271 2.61 3.62 -38.74
C ALA A 271 3.32 2.68 -37.74
N PRO A 272 2.78 1.49 -37.48
CA PRO A 272 3.46 0.48 -36.68
C PRO A 272 4.86 0.18 -37.23
N ASP A 273 5.84 0.14 -36.32
CA ASP A 273 7.27 -0.09 -36.60
C ASP A 273 7.87 -0.86 -35.41
N GLU A 274 8.34 -2.09 -35.67
CA GLU A 274 8.86 -2.97 -34.62
C GLU A 274 10.17 -2.44 -34.00
N ASP A 275 11.04 -1.81 -34.78
CA ASP A 275 12.29 -1.27 -34.25
C ASP A 275 12.02 -0.13 -33.27
N VAL A 276 11.01 0.72 -33.55
CA VAL A 276 10.57 1.78 -32.65
C VAL A 276 9.85 1.21 -31.43
N ALA A 277 9.01 0.20 -31.63
CA ALA A 277 8.32 -0.47 -30.52
C ALA A 277 9.32 -1.17 -29.57
N ALA A 278 10.35 -1.82 -30.10
CA ALA A 278 11.41 -2.43 -29.29
C ALA A 278 12.29 -1.41 -28.56
N ASP A 279 12.56 -0.24 -29.16
CA ASP A 279 13.23 0.88 -28.51
C ASP A 279 12.44 1.37 -27.30
N LEU A 280 11.12 1.58 -27.47
CA LEU A 280 10.24 1.97 -26.36
C LEU A 280 10.15 0.89 -25.30
N GLU A 281 10.13 -0.39 -25.66
CA GLU A 281 10.11 -1.50 -24.73
C GLU A 281 11.40 -1.53 -23.88
N ARG A 282 12.57 -1.27 -24.49
CA ARG A 282 13.84 -1.14 -23.77
C ARG A 282 13.83 0.07 -22.82
N ALA A 283 13.32 1.20 -23.27
CA ALA A 283 13.15 2.39 -22.44
C ALA A 283 12.18 2.13 -21.26
N ALA A 284 11.08 1.41 -21.51
CA ALA A 284 10.14 0.99 -20.48
C ALA A 284 10.78 0.07 -19.44
N ALA A 285 11.58 -0.90 -19.88
CA ALA A 285 12.31 -1.80 -18.99
C ALA A 285 13.34 -1.03 -18.13
N ALA A 286 14.05 -0.05 -18.74
CA ALA A 286 14.97 0.81 -18.03
C ALA A 286 14.24 1.74 -17.03
N ALA A 287 13.09 2.30 -17.41
CA ALA A 287 12.25 3.11 -16.51
C ALA A 287 11.77 2.27 -15.31
N ARG A 288 11.37 1.01 -15.55
CA ARG A 288 11.00 0.07 -14.47
C ARG A 288 12.20 -0.21 -13.56
N GLY A 289 13.40 -0.42 -14.13
CA GLY A 289 14.62 -0.61 -13.34
C GLY A 289 15.07 0.62 -12.54
N ARG A 290 14.61 1.82 -12.92
CA ARG A 290 14.80 3.08 -12.19
C ARG A 290 13.58 3.46 -11.34
N SER A 291 12.63 2.54 -11.17
CA SER A 291 11.46 2.70 -10.30
C SER A 291 10.49 3.81 -10.69
N ALA A 292 10.35 3.98 -11.97
CA ALA A 292 9.34 4.84 -12.57
C ALA A 292 8.21 3.99 -13.22
N PRO A 293 7.39 3.26 -12.42
CA PRO A 293 6.41 2.32 -12.98
C PRO A 293 5.33 3.01 -13.82
N ALA A 294 4.97 4.24 -13.49
CA ALA A 294 4.02 5.01 -14.26
C ALA A 294 4.57 5.39 -15.64
N THR A 295 5.84 5.80 -15.71
CA THR A 295 6.56 6.05 -16.97
C THR A 295 6.71 4.75 -17.77
N ALA A 296 7.09 3.64 -17.11
CA ALA A 296 7.19 2.33 -17.75
C ALA A 296 5.85 1.88 -18.34
N SER A 297 4.75 2.05 -17.62
CA SER A 297 3.40 1.74 -18.10
C SER A 297 3.07 2.49 -19.38
N SER A 298 3.34 3.81 -19.42
CA SER A 298 3.08 4.65 -20.60
C SER A 298 3.96 4.27 -21.79
N LEU A 299 5.26 3.97 -21.55
CA LEU A 299 6.18 3.56 -22.61
C LEU A 299 5.81 2.19 -23.19
N TYR A 300 5.43 1.21 -22.36
CA TYR A 300 4.94 -0.09 -22.83
C TYR A 300 3.64 0.04 -23.63
N GLU A 301 2.72 0.92 -23.23
CA GLU A 301 1.49 1.17 -23.97
C GLU A 301 1.79 1.81 -25.34
N HIS A 302 2.73 2.76 -25.41
CA HIS A 302 3.18 3.33 -26.68
C HIS A 302 3.84 2.27 -27.56
N ALA A 303 4.69 1.40 -26.98
CA ALA A 303 5.30 0.29 -27.69
C ALA A 303 4.24 -0.67 -28.26
N ALA A 304 3.22 -1.00 -27.48
CA ALA A 304 2.12 -1.85 -27.91
C ALA A 304 1.36 -1.27 -29.12
N ARG A 305 1.12 0.03 -29.12
CA ARG A 305 0.43 0.73 -30.23
C ARG A 305 1.23 0.72 -31.52
N LEU A 306 2.56 0.74 -31.42
CA LEU A 306 3.46 0.72 -32.57
C LEU A 306 3.89 -0.70 -32.98
N SER A 307 3.43 -1.74 -32.32
CA SER A 307 3.73 -3.14 -32.66
C SER A 307 3.00 -3.55 -33.93
N PRO A 308 3.69 -4.04 -34.98
CA PRO A 308 3.05 -4.64 -36.14
C PRO A 308 2.40 -5.98 -35.82
N SER A 309 3.02 -6.77 -34.94
CA SER A 309 2.51 -8.03 -34.43
C SER A 309 1.49 -7.81 -33.31
N ARG A 310 0.31 -8.44 -33.41
CA ARG A 310 -0.71 -8.41 -32.35
C ARG A 310 -0.25 -9.08 -31.08
N ASP A 311 0.49 -10.17 -31.18
CA ASP A 311 0.98 -10.91 -30.02
C ASP A 311 2.00 -10.09 -29.24
N ASP A 312 2.93 -9.43 -29.91
CA ASP A 312 3.88 -8.49 -29.29
C ASP A 312 3.17 -7.29 -28.68
N GLY A 313 2.18 -6.74 -29.36
CA GLY A 313 1.33 -5.66 -28.83
C GLY A 313 0.61 -6.08 -27.55
N THR A 314 0.03 -7.30 -27.55
CA THR A 314 -0.64 -7.86 -26.37
C THR A 314 0.33 -8.06 -25.22
N ARG A 315 1.50 -8.64 -25.46
CA ARG A 315 2.56 -8.81 -24.47
C ARG A 315 2.98 -7.47 -23.84
N ARG A 316 3.15 -6.45 -24.65
CA ARG A 316 3.51 -5.09 -24.20
C ARG A 316 2.38 -4.43 -23.42
N LEU A 317 1.10 -4.62 -23.78
CA LEU A 317 -0.05 -4.13 -22.99
C LEU A 317 -0.11 -4.81 -21.62
N ILE A 318 0.18 -6.11 -21.54
CA ILE A 318 0.27 -6.82 -20.26
C ILE A 318 1.36 -6.22 -19.39
N ARG A 319 2.54 -5.94 -19.94
CA ARG A 319 3.63 -5.26 -19.22
C ARG A 319 3.25 -3.85 -18.78
N ALA A 320 2.48 -3.13 -19.60
CA ALA A 320 1.94 -1.82 -19.25
C ALA A 320 0.98 -1.92 -18.05
N ALA A 321 0.07 -2.90 -18.06
CA ALA A 321 -0.89 -3.15 -16.99
C ALA A 321 -0.20 -3.57 -15.67
N GLN A 322 0.79 -4.46 -15.74
CA GLN A 322 1.61 -4.86 -14.59
C GLN A 322 2.34 -3.66 -13.98
N SER A 323 2.91 -2.79 -14.84
CA SER A 323 3.58 -1.58 -14.39
C SER A 323 2.61 -0.59 -13.76
N ALA A 324 1.36 -0.50 -14.25
CA ALA A 324 0.32 0.34 -13.67
C ALA A 324 -0.10 -0.15 -12.27
N ILE A 325 -0.25 -1.48 -12.06
CA ILE A 325 -0.50 -2.07 -10.72
C ILE A 325 0.65 -1.72 -9.77
N THR A 326 1.88 -1.94 -10.21
CA THR A 326 3.07 -1.61 -9.42
C THR A 326 3.11 -0.13 -9.02
N GLY A 327 2.60 0.75 -9.90
CA GLY A 327 2.45 2.19 -9.65
C GLY A 327 1.23 2.59 -8.83
N GLY A 328 0.43 1.64 -8.34
CA GLY A 328 -0.81 1.92 -7.59
C GLY A 328 -1.94 2.52 -8.42
N ARG A 329 -1.89 2.38 -9.76
CA ARG A 329 -2.88 2.90 -10.70
C ARG A 329 -3.84 1.80 -11.14
N THR A 330 -4.62 1.30 -10.21
CA THR A 330 -5.49 0.13 -10.36
C THR A 330 -6.50 0.24 -11.50
N GLU A 331 -7.15 1.39 -11.66
CA GLU A 331 -8.13 1.61 -12.73
C GLU A 331 -7.49 1.60 -14.11
N ARG A 332 -6.31 2.23 -14.24
CA ARG A 332 -5.55 2.21 -15.49
C ARG A 332 -5.07 0.80 -15.83
N ALA A 333 -4.62 0.05 -14.83
CA ALA A 333 -4.20 -1.34 -15.01
C ALA A 333 -5.35 -2.21 -15.52
N ALA A 334 -6.55 -2.04 -14.96
CA ALA A 334 -7.74 -2.75 -15.40
C ALA A 334 -8.08 -2.43 -16.87
N ALA A 335 -8.09 -1.15 -17.25
CA ALA A 335 -8.37 -0.72 -18.64
C ALA A 335 -7.31 -1.27 -19.63
N LEU A 336 -6.03 -1.29 -19.26
CA LEU A 336 -4.97 -1.86 -20.10
C LEU A 336 -5.12 -3.39 -20.22
N ALA A 337 -5.49 -4.07 -19.13
CA ALA A 337 -5.73 -5.52 -19.12
C ALA A 337 -6.95 -5.91 -19.97
N GLU A 338 -8.03 -5.13 -19.94
CA GLU A 338 -9.19 -5.34 -20.81
C GLU A 338 -8.80 -5.26 -22.29
N ARG A 339 -8.06 -4.24 -22.69
CA ARG A 339 -7.55 -4.09 -24.06
C ARG A 339 -6.62 -5.24 -24.48
N ALA A 340 -5.78 -5.71 -23.58
CA ALA A 340 -4.90 -6.86 -23.84
C ALA A 340 -5.71 -8.16 -24.00
N ALA A 341 -6.77 -8.34 -23.19
CA ALA A 341 -7.63 -9.52 -23.22
C ALA A 341 -8.40 -9.68 -24.53
N GLU A 342 -8.70 -8.60 -25.25
CA GLU A 342 -9.34 -8.66 -26.56
C GLU A 342 -8.53 -9.50 -27.57
N HIS A 343 -7.22 -9.54 -27.40
CA HIS A 343 -6.29 -10.15 -28.34
C HIS A 343 -5.53 -11.36 -27.78
N ALA A 344 -5.43 -11.51 -26.45
CA ALA A 344 -4.77 -12.65 -25.82
C ALA A 344 -5.49 -13.96 -26.16
N ARG A 345 -4.74 -14.94 -26.64
CA ARG A 345 -5.26 -16.27 -26.98
C ARG A 345 -4.48 -17.37 -26.26
N ASP A 346 -3.20 -17.17 -26.02
CA ASP A 346 -2.34 -18.13 -25.36
C ASP A 346 -2.57 -18.14 -23.85
N ALA A 347 -2.39 -19.31 -23.25
CA ALA A 347 -2.63 -19.55 -21.83
C ALA A 347 -1.73 -18.69 -20.92
N GLY A 348 -0.46 -18.48 -21.28
CA GLY A 348 0.48 -17.67 -20.51
C GLY A 348 0.04 -16.19 -20.36
N PRO A 349 -0.16 -15.46 -21.48
CA PRO A 349 -0.73 -14.11 -21.46
C PRO A 349 -2.05 -14.00 -20.71
N LEU A 350 -2.97 -14.96 -20.88
CA LEU A 350 -4.26 -14.97 -20.16
C LEU A 350 -4.06 -15.14 -18.65
N ALA A 351 -3.09 -15.95 -18.24
CA ALA A 351 -2.74 -16.12 -16.83
C ALA A 351 -2.14 -14.83 -16.21
N GLU A 352 -1.24 -14.15 -16.93
CA GLU A 352 -0.70 -12.87 -16.49
C GLU A 352 -1.80 -11.79 -16.38
N LEU A 353 -2.75 -11.77 -17.30
CA LEU A 353 -3.92 -10.89 -17.26
C LEU A 353 -4.83 -11.21 -16.08
N ALA A 354 -5.01 -12.50 -15.76
CA ALA A 354 -5.79 -12.94 -14.62
C ALA A 354 -5.22 -12.37 -13.31
N MET A 355 -3.91 -12.37 -13.14
CA MET A 355 -3.23 -11.76 -11.99
C MET A 355 -3.51 -10.26 -11.87
N VAL A 356 -3.37 -9.52 -12.98
CA VAL A 356 -3.62 -8.07 -12.99
C VAL A 356 -5.06 -7.76 -12.61
N ARG A 357 -6.03 -8.45 -13.22
CA ARG A 357 -7.46 -8.25 -12.96
C ARG A 357 -7.82 -8.61 -11.53
N ALA A 358 -7.35 -9.76 -11.06
CA ALA A 358 -7.59 -10.21 -9.69
C ALA A 358 -7.03 -9.23 -8.65
N THR A 359 -5.83 -8.71 -8.87
CA THR A 359 -5.26 -7.69 -7.99
C THR A 359 -6.10 -6.43 -8.00
N ALA A 360 -6.55 -5.97 -9.17
CA ALA A 360 -7.39 -4.78 -9.27
C ALA A 360 -8.75 -4.95 -8.59
N GLU A 361 -9.41 -6.09 -8.75
CA GLU A 361 -10.69 -6.40 -8.11
C GLU A 361 -10.56 -6.57 -6.59
N PHE A 362 -9.48 -7.22 -6.15
CA PHE A 362 -9.19 -7.39 -4.73
C PHE A 362 -8.96 -6.05 -4.03
N GLU A 363 -8.22 -5.14 -4.66
CA GLU A 363 -7.99 -3.78 -4.14
C GLU A 363 -9.28 -2.95 -4.08
N ARG A 364 -10.25 -3.21 -4.99
CA ARG A 364 -11.59 -2.60 -4.95
C ARG A 364 -12.50 -3.20 -3.87
N GLY A 365 -12.06 -4.26 -3.19
CA GLY A 365 -12.84 -4.93 -2.14
C GLY A 365 -13.90 -5.91 -2.66
N ALA A 366 -13.76 -6.39 -3.89
CA ALA A 366 -14.67 -7.37 -4.52
C ALA A 366 -13.97 -8.72 -4.79
N PRO A 367 -13.58 -9.49 -3.77
CA PRO A 367 -12.88 -10.77 -3.96
C PRO A 367 -13.78 -11.90 -4.48
N ALA A 368 -15.12 -11.76 -4.34
CA ALA A 368 -16.06 -12.79 -4.76
C ALA A 368 -15.99 -13.02 -6.28
N GLY A 369 -15.88 -14.30 -6.69
CA GLY A 369 -15.72 -14.69 -8.09
C GLY A 369 -14.28 -14.61 -8.63
N THR A 370 -13.42 -13.79 -8.02
CA THR A 370 -12.01 -13.65 -8.43
C THR A 370 -11.23 -14.95 -8.19
N ALA A 371 -11.54 -15.67 -7.13
CA ALA A 371 -10.91 -16.94 -6.78
C ALA A 371 -11.10 -17.98 -7.89
N ARG A 372 -12.33 -18.15 -8.36
CA ARG A 372 -12.66 -19.09 -9.45
C ARG A 372 -11.94 -18.72 -10.74
N TYR A 373 -11.97 -17.44 -11.11
CA TYR A 373 -11.33 -16.95 -12.32
C TYR A 373 -9.80 -17.20 -12.30
N LEU A 374 -9.14 -16.98 -11.16
CA LEU A 374 -7.71 -17.27 -10.98
C LEU A 374 -7.41 -18.78 -11.10
N ALA A 375 -8.25 -19.61 -10.44
CA ALA A 375 -8.09 -21.05 -10.48
C ALA A 375 -8.29 -21.60 -11.90
N ASP A 376 -9.30 -21.12 -12.64
CA ASP A 376 -9.55 -21.50 -14.04
C ASP A 376 -8.38 -21.09 -14.94
N SER A 377 -7.75 -19.94 -14.68
CA SER A 377 -6.60 -19.45 -15.43
C SER A 377 -5.30 -20.22 -15.13
N ALA A 378 -5.21 -20.92 -14.00
CA ALA A 378 -4.06 -21.72 -13.63
C ALA A 378 -4.01 -23.06 -14.40
N VAL A 379 -5.16 -23.65 -14.71
CA VAL A 379 -5.27 -24.98 -15.32
C VAL A 379 -4.51 -25.09 -16.65
N PRO A 380 -4.68 -24.18 -17.63
CA PRO A 380 -4.04 -24.32 -18.95
C PRO A 380 -2.52 -24.21 -18.93
N ILE A 381 -1.94 -23.59 -17.88
CA ILE A 381 -0.50 -23.36 -17.77
C ILE A 381 0.20 -24.30 -16.79
N ALA A 382 -0.54 -25.14 -16.09
CA ALA A 382 -0.01 -26.00 -15.02
C ALA A 382 1.15 -26.88 -15.48
N ALA A 383 1.09 -27.40 -16.72
CA ALA A 383 2.13 -28.25 -17.29
C ALA A 383 3.33 -27.45 -17.83
N THR A 384 3.13 -26.23 -18.32
CA THR A 384 4.19 -25.43 -18.98
C THR A 384 4.89 -24.46 -18.03
N ASP A 385 4.16 -23.90 -17.08
CA ASP A 385 4.69 -23.00 -16.05
C ASP A 385 4.01 -23.28 -14.68
N PRO A 386 4.39 -24.37 -14.00
CA PRO A 386 3.80 -24.75 -12.70
C PRO A 386 4.01 -23.68 -11.63
N GLY A 387 5.08 -22.88 -11.73
CA GLY A 387 5.35 -21.78 -10.79
C GLY A 387 4.32 -20.65 -10.91
N LEU A 388 3.99 -20.23 -12.15
CA LEU A 388 2.95 -19.23 -12.38
C LEU A 388 1.56 -19.80 -12.03
N ALA A 389 1.29 -21.05 -12.36
CA ALA A 389 0.03 -21.73 -12.00
C ALA A 389 -0.17 -21.75 -10.49
N LEU A 390 0.82 -22.13 -9.69
CA LEU A 390 0.74 -22.08 -8.23
C LEU A 390 0.62 -20.65 -7.68
N THR A 391 1.26 -19.68 -8.30
CA THR A 391 1.08 -18.27 -7.92
C THR A 391 -0.39 -17.86 -8.05
N LEU A 392 -1.05 -18.21 -9.14
CA LEU A 392 -2.48 -17.98 -9.34
C LEU A 392 -3.32 -18.73 -8.29
N LEU A 393 -2.99 -19.99 -7.98
CA LEU A 393 -3.70 -20.78 -6.99
C LEU A 393 -3.53 -20.25 -5.57
N VAL A 394 -2.36 -19.71 -5.21
CA VAL A 394 -2.14 -19.03 -3.92
C VAL A 394 -3.04 -17.79 -3.81
N MET A 395 -3.11 -16.97 -4.86
CA MET A 395 -4.01 -15.81 -4.88
C MET A 395 -5.49 -16.23 -4.83
N ALA A 396 -5.85 -17.29 -5.57
CA ALA A 396 -7.20 -17.86 -5.54
C ALA A 396 -7.58 -18.35 -4.14
N ALA A 397 -6.69 -19.12 -3.49
CA ALA A 397 -6.91 -19.61 -2.12
C ALA A 397 -7.08 -18.47 -1.12
N GLY A 398 -6.24 -17.43 -1.18
CA GLY A 398 -6.33 -16.27 -0.30
C GLY A 398 -7.63 -15.50 -0.47
N ASN A 399 -8.10 -15.32 -1.71
CA ASN A 399 -9.39 -14.68 -2.00
C ASN A 399 -10.57 -15.53 -1.52
N ALA A 400 -10.58 -16.83 -1.84
CA ALA A 400 -11.63 -17.75 -1.42
C ALA A 400 -11.70 -17.88 0.11
N TRP A 401 -10.56 -18.00 0.77
CA TRP A 401 -10.45 -18.07 2.23
C TRP A 401 -11.01 -16.82 2.89
N SER A 402 -10.61 -15.65 2.41
CA SER A 402 -11.07 -14.37 2.94
C SER A 402 -12.55 -14.08 2.68
N ALA A 403 -13.09 -14.61 1.58
CA ALA A 403 -14.52 -14.52 1.24
C ALA A 403 -15.38 -15.57 1.96
N GLY A 404 -14.76 -16.62 2.53
CA GLY A 404 -15.46 -17.74 3.15
C GLY A 404 -16.04 -18.75 2.14
N GLU A 405 -15.39 -18.87 0.98
CA GLU A 405 -15.81 -19.77 -0.11
C GLU A 405 -15.15 -21.16 0.02
N ASP A 406 -15.54 -21.95 1.02
CA ASP A 406 -14.96 -23.27 1.33
C ASP A 406 -14.89 -24.20 0.11
N GLY A 407 -15.91 -24.16 -0.76
CA GLY A 407 -15.96 -24.95 -1.99
C GLY A 407 -14.83 -24.63 -2.95
N GLU A 408 -14.51 -23.35 -3.10
CA GLU A 408 -13.43 -22.89 -3.98
C GLU A 408 -12.05 -23.16 -3.36
N VAL A 409 -11.88 -23.01 -2.03
CA VAL A 409 -10.66 -23.42 -1.33
C VAL A 409 -10.35 -24.90 -1.58
N ARG A 410 -11.34 -25.79 -1.50
CA ARG A 410 -11.18 -27.21 -1.78
C ARG A 410 -10.86 -27.50 -3.24
N ARG A 411 -11.46 -26.77 -4.17
CA ARG A 411 -11.16 -26.88 -5.60
C ARG A 411 -9.72 -26.50 -5.89
N VAL A 412 -9.27 -25.36 -5.37
CA VAL A 412 -7.88 -24.90 -5.49
C VAL A 412 -6.90 -25.93 -4.92
N ALA A 413 -7.23 -26.54 -3.78
CA ALA A 413 -6.43 -27.60 -3.17
C ALA A 413 -6.28 -28.84 -4.09
N GLY A 414 -7.35 -29.22 -4.79
CA GLY A 414 -7.31 -30.30 -5.78
C GLY A 414 -6.36 -30.01 -6.93
N LEU A 415 -6.45 -28.81 -7.53
CA LEU A 415 -5.55 -28.37 -8.60
C LEU A 415 -4.09 -28.28 -8.12
N ALA A 416 -3.87 -27.79 -6.92
CA ALA A 416 -2.53 -27.71 -6.33
C ALA A 416 -1.92 -29.09 -6.09
N ALA A 417 -2.72 -30.09 -5.71
CA ALA A 417 -2.27 -31.48 -5.53
C ALA A 417 -1.75 -32.08 -6.84
N GLU A 418 -2.44 -31.83 -7.96
CA GLU A 418 -2.02 -32.31 -9.29
C GLU A 418 -0.67 -31.68 -9.72
N ILE A 419 -0.52 -30.37 -9.53
CA ILE A 419 0.72 -29.64 -9.85
C ILE A 419 1.87 -30.09 -8.93
N GLY A 420 1.61 -30.26 -7.62
CA GLY A 420 2.61 -30.73 -6.67
C GLY A 420 3.11 -32.15 -6.96
N ALA A 421 2.24 -33.06 -7.36
CA ALA A 421 2.60 -34.42 -7.75
C ALA A 421 3.50 -34.43 -8.99
N ALA A 422 3.20 -33.59 -9.99
CA ALA A 422 4.03 -33.45 -11.19
C ALA A 422 5.42 -32.86 -10.89
N ALA A 423 5.52 -31.91 -9.97
CA ALA A 423 6.76 -31.24 -9.59
C ALA A 423 7.74 -32.18 -8.86
N VAL A 424 7.25 -33.08 -8.02
CA VAL A 424 8.09 -34.08 -7.30
C VAL A 424 8.77 -35.06 -8.24
N GLY A 425 8.17 -35.32 -9.42
CA GLY A 425 8.72 -36.26 -10.43
C GLY A 425 9.85 -35.69 -11.31
N THR A 426 10.11 -34.38 -11.31
CA THR A 426 10.87 -33.76 -12.38
C THR A 426 12.20 -33.11 -12.02
N CYS A 427 12.51 -32.74 -10.79
CA CYS A 427 13.83 -32.14 -10.49
C CYS A 427 14.16 -31.91 -9.01
N VAL A 428 15.44 -32.03 -8.66
CA VAL A 428 16.00 -31.69 -7.34
C VAL A 428 16.52 -30.26 -7.35
N THR A 429 15.67 -29.28 -7.71
CA THR A 429 16.02 -27.87 -7.64
C THR A 429 15.32 -27.20 -6.45
N ARG A 430 15.92 -26.11 -5.92
CA ARG A 430 15.32 -25.26 -4.87
C ARG A 430 13.90 -24.82 -5.26
N ALA A 431 13.71 -24.40 -6.50
CA ALA A 431 12.41 -23.98 -7.02
C ALA A 431 11.35 -25.09 -7.00
N ALA A 432 11.74 -26.34 -7.30
CA ALA A 432 10.84 -27.48 -7.21
C ALA A 432 10.43 -27.79 -5.76
N GLY A 433 11.36 -27.63 -4.79
CA GLY A 433 11.09 -27.77 -3.36
C GLY A 433 10.11 -26.70 -2.84
N GLU A 434 10.27 -25.46 -3.24
CA GLU A 434 9.33 -24.36 -2.94
C GLU A 434 7.95 -24.66 -3.52
N THR A 435 7.89 -25.05 -4.79
CA THR A 435 6.67 -25.43 -5.49
C THR A 435 5.92 -26.56 -4.76
N ALA A 436 6.61 -27.62 -4.38
CA ALA A 436 6.02 -28.75 -3.68
C ALA A 436 5.51 -28.35 -2.27
N SER A 437 6.25 -27.52 -1.54
CA SER A 437 5.86 -27.05 -0.21
C SER A 437 4.62 -26.16 -0.25
N VAL A 438 4.55 -25.23 -1.20
CA VAL A 438 3.40 -24.35 -1.39
C VAL A 438 2.17 -25.15 -1.83
N ALA A 439 2.32 -26.09 -2.77
CA ALA A 439 1.23 -26.97 -3.21
C ALA A 439 0.68 -27.79 -2.04
N ALA A 440 1.55 -28.39 -1.23
CA ALA A 440 1.14 -29.14 -0.04
C ALA A 440 0.38 -28.27 0.97
N ALA A 441 0.80 -27.03 1.19
CA ALA A 441 0.10 -26.10 2.07
C ALA A 441 -1.29 -25.72 1.54
N LEU A 442 -1.46 -25.53 0.22
CA LEU A 442 -2.77 -25.30 -0.39
C LEU A 442 -3.70 -26.51 -0.19
N VAL A 443 -3.18 -27.73 -0.31
CA VAL A 443 -3.92 -28.97 0.02
C VAL A 443 -4.31 -28.97 1.50
N GLY A 444 -3.41 -28.54 2.38
CA GLY A 444 -3.67 -28.40 3.82
C GLY A 444 -4.82 -27.47 4.12
N LEU A 445 -4.86 -26.30 3.49
CA LEU A 445 -5.98 -25.33 3.61
C LEU A 445 -7.29 -25.94 3.13
N GLY A 446 -7.29 -26.67 2.00
CA GLY A 446 -8.47 -27.36 1.49
C GLY A 446 -9.03 -28.41 2.43
N ARG A 447 -8.17 -29.17 3.12
CA ARG A 447 -8.55 -30.14 4.15
C ARG A 447 -9.16 -29.44 5.37
N ILE A 448 -8.56 -28.38 5.86
CA ILE A 448 -9.11 -27.57 6.97
C ILE A 448 -10.49 -27.01 6.59
N ALA A 449 -10.64 -26.45 5.40
CA ALA A 449 -11.93 -25.98 4.89
C ALA A 449 -12.99 -27.09 4.74
N ALA A 450 -12.55 -28.34 4.61
CA ALA A 450 -13.41 -29.54 4.62
C ALA A 450 -13.72 -30.06 6.03
N GLY A 451 -13.12 -29.49 7.06
CA GLY A 451 -13.23 -29.95 8.46
C GLY A 451 -12.19 -30.99 8.86
N ASP A 452 -11.31 -31.44 7.96
CA ASP A 452 -10.24 -32.41 8.26
C ASP A 452 -8.98 -31.66 8.74
N VAL A 453 -9.06 -31.18 9.99
CA VAL A 453 -7.97 -30.40 10.61
C VAL A 453 -6.74 -31.30 10.86
N ALA A 454 -6.95 -32.54 11.28
CA ALA A 454 -5.88 -33.47 11.64
C ALA A 454 -4.92 -33.74 10.46
N SER A 455 -5.46 -33.92 9.26
CA SER A 455 -4.67 -34.14 8.04
C SER A 455 -4.15 -32.84 7.39
N GLY A 456 -4.84 -31.70 7.64
CA GLY A 456 -4.42 -30.40 7.08
C GLY A 456 -3.24 -29.77 7.81
N VAL A 457 -3.24 -29.79 9.14
CA VAL A 457 -2.21 -29.16 9.98
C VAL A 457 -0.78 -29.60 9.67
N PRO A 458 -0.46 -30.89 9.51
CA PRO A 458 0.89 -31.31 9.18
C PRO A 458 1.44 -30.71 7.88
N LEU A 459 0.59 -30.51 6.88
CA LEU A 459 0.96 -29.90 5.59
C LEU A 459 1.27 -28.41 5.74
N LEU A 460 0.48 -27.70 6.55
CA LEU A 460 0.75 -26.30 6.86
C LEU A 460 2.03 -26.14 7.70
N ARG A 461 2.25 -27.02 8.67
CA ARG A 461 3.48 -27.03 9.47
C ARG A 461 4.71 -27.26 8.59
N GLY A 462 4.59 -28.13 7.61
CA GLY A 462 5.66 -28.42 6.65
C GLY A 462 6.12 -27.17 5.88
N VAL A 463 5.22 -26.35 5.39
CA VAL A 463 5.57 -25.12 4.65
C VAL A 463 6.17 -24.05 5.56
N VAL A 464 5.70 -23.92 6.82
CA VAL A 464 6.27 -22.98 7.79
C VAL A 464 7.71 -23.41 8.15
N ALA A 465 7.93 -24.67 8.42
CA ALA A 465 9.26 -25.22 8.72
C ALA A 465 10.23 -25.08 7.53
N ALA A 466 9.77 -25.36 6.31
CA ALA A 466 10.56 -25.18 5.10
C ALA A 466 10.99 -23.71 4.90
N SER A 467 10.07 -22.78 5.05
CA SER A 467 10.35 -21.34 4.91
C SER A 467 11.29 -20.79 5.98
N ARG A 468 11.27 -21.33 7.20
CA ARG A 468 12.21 -20.98 8.28
C ARG A 468 13.61 -21.49 8.02
N THR A 469 13.73 -22.68 7.42
CA THR A 469 15.02 -23.30 7.11
C THR A 469 15.68 -22.66 5.89
N ASP A 470 14.92 -22.40 4.84
CA ASP A 470 15.37 -21.77 3.61
C ASP A 470 14.26 -20.85 3.09
N PRO A 471 14.37 -19.50 3.34
CA PRO A 471 13.34 -18.56 2.94
C PRO A 471 13.03 -18.64 1.44
N PHE A 472 11.76 -18.69 1.10
CA PHE A 472 11.31 -18.84 -0.29
C PHE A 472 11.78 -17.67 -1.17
N GLY A 473 12.04 -17.96 -2.45
CA GLY A 473 12.48 -16.95 -3.42
C GLY A 473 11.34 -16.05 -3.88
N SER A 474 10.12 -16.60 -3.99
CA SER A 474 8.92 -15.86 -4.40
C SER A 474 8.35 -15.01 -3.26
N LEU A 475 8.13 -13.71 -3.51
CA LEU A 475 7.48 -12.82 -2.53
C LEU A 475 6.07 -13.31 -2.18
N ILE A 476 5.31 -13.79 -3.16
CA ILE A 476 3.95 -14.31 -2.92
C ILE A 476 3.99 -15.53 -2.02
N ALA A 477 4.92 -16.48 -2.25
CA ALA A 477 5.08 -17.65 -1.41
C ALA A 477 5.49 -17.27 0.02
N ARG A 478 6.38 -16.29 0.19
CA ARG A 478 6.77 -15.77 1.51
C ARG A 478 5.59 -15.17 2.27
N LEU A 479 4.81 -14.30 1.63
CA LEU A 479 3.62 -13.70 2.23
C LEU A 479 2.53 -14.74 2.51
N PHE A 480 2.40 -15.76 1.67
CA PHE A 480 1.45 -16.85 1.86
C PHE A 480 1.72 -17.63 3.16
N VAL A 481 2.98 -17.94 3.48
CA VAL A 481 3.35 -18.74 4.67
C VAL A 481 2.94 -18.09 5.99
N LEU A 482 2.80 -16.77 6.02
CA LEU A 482 2.43 -16.04 7.23
C LEU A 482 1.03 -16.43 7.73
N ALA A 483 0.08 -16.67 6.83
CA ALA A 483 -1.28 -17.08 7.20
C ALA A 483 -1.32 -18.51 7.80
N PRO A 484 -0.69 -19.55 7.24
CA PRO A 484 -0.47 -20.83 7.88
C PRO A 484 0.16 -20.74 9.28
N ALA A 485 1.21 -19.93 9.47
CA ALA A 485 1.85 -19.78 10.77
C ALA A 485 0.88 -19.23 11.84
N LEU A 486 0.08 -18.23 11.50
CA LEU A 486 -0.96 -17.69 12.38
C LEU A 486 -2.07 -18.71 12.66
N LEU A 487 -2.52 -19.45 11.64
CA LEU A 487 -3.57 -20.47 11.80
C LEU A 487 -3.11 -21.62 12.69
N LEU A 488 -1.83 -21.97 12.65
CA LEU A 488 -1.21 -22.96 13.52
C LEU A 488 -0.94 -22.45 14.94
N GLY A 489 -1.20 -21.18 15.23
CA GLY A 489 -0.86 -20.56 16.52
C GLY A 489 0.64 -20.56 16.82
N GLU A 490 1.48 -20.60 15.78
CA GLU A 490 2.94 -20.51 15.87
C GLU A 490 3.38 -19.06 15.93
N ASP A 491 2.98 -18.36 17.02
CA ASP A 491 3.13 -16.90 17.15
C ASP A 491 4.59 -16.45 17.00
N GLU A 492 5.56 -17.22 17.53
CA GLU A 492 7.00 -16.93 17.39
C GLU A 492 7.47 -17.05 15.94
N ALA A 493 7.12 -18.16 15.26
CA ALA A 493 7.49 -18.36 13.87
C ALA A 493 6.85 -17.30 12.95
N ALA A 494 5.59 -16.97 13.20
CA ALA A 494 4.89 -15.90 12.47
C ALA A 494 5.57 -14.54 12.66
N ALA A 495 5.97 -14.21 13.89
CA ALA A 495 6.70 -12.98 14.23
C ALA A 495 8.07 -12.92 13.53
N GLU A 496 8.86 -14.01 13.62
CA GLU A 496 10.19 -14.11 12.98
C GLU A 496 10.09 -13.92 11.46
N LEU A 497 9.20 -14.68 10.79
CA LEU A 497 9.03 -14.62 9.34
C LEU A 497 8.54 -13.23 8.91
N ALA A 498 7.53 -12.68 9.59
CA ALA A 498 6.99 -11.36 9.26
C ALA A 498 8.02 -10.25 9.51
N ALA A 499 8.79 -10.29 10.59
CA ALA A 499 9.85 -9.32 10.87
C ALA A 499 10.97 -9.37 9.81
N ALA A 500 11.40 -10.58 9.41
CA ALA A 500 12.39 -10.77 8.36
C ALA A 500 11.89 -10.24 7.00
N ASP A 501 10.62 -10.48 6.68
CA ASP A 501 9.99 -9.99 5.44
C ASP A 501 9.79 -8.47 5.46
N ALA A 502 9.43 -7.91 6.61
CA ALA A 502 9.34 -6.47 6.78
C ALA A 502 10.72 -5.79 6.62
N ALA A 503 11.77 -6.36 7.23
CA ALA A 503 13.12 -5.85 7.07
C ALA A 503 13.61 -5.92 5.61
N LEU A 504 13.38 -7.05 4.93
CA LEU A 504 13.69 -7.22 3.53
C LEU A 504 12.88 -6.24 2.65
N GLY A 505 11.59 -6.09 2.95
CA GLY A 505 10.70 -5.13 2.28
C GLY A 505 11.22 -3.71 2.38
N ARG A 506 11.65 -3.28 3.58
CA ARG A 506 12.24 -1.96 3.80
C ARG A 506 13.57 -1.78 3.07
N GLN A 507 14.47 -2.77 3.16
CA GLN A 507 15.78 -2.74 2.48
C GLN A 507 15.65 -2.66 0.96
N ARG A 508 14.68 -3.36 0.40
CA ARG A 508 14.43 -3.40 -1.05
C ARG A 508 13.36 -2.42 -1.51
N GLY A 509 12.80 -1.61 -0.60
CA GLY A 509 11.71 -0.68 -0.89
C GLY A 509 10.41 -1.36 -1.36
N LEU A 510 10.18 -2.64 -1.03
CA LEU A 510 8.95 -3.39 -1.36
C LEU A 510 7.78 -2.95 -0.48
N ILE A 511 7.47 -1.65 -0.48
CA ILE A 511 6.51 -1.03 0.44
C ILE A 511 5.11 -1.63 0.30
N GLY A 512 4.73 -2.05 -0.91
CA GLY A 512 3.45 -2.74 -1.14
C GLY A 512 3.30 -4.06 -0.38
N ALA A 513 4.38 -4.71 0.04
CA ALA A 513 4.34 -5.92 0.86
C ALA A 513 4.23 -5.62 2.37
N LEU A 514 4.68 -4.44 2.81
CA LEU A 514 4.77 -4.08 4.22
C LEU A 514 3.42 -4.10 4.96
N PRO A 515 2.30 -3.60 4.41
CA PRO A 515 1.03 -3.68 5.12
C PRO A 515 0.62 -5.10 5.49
N THR A 516 0.95 -6.10 4.66
CA THR A 516 0.69 -7.52 4.95
C THR A 516 1.58 -8.04 6.06
N THR A 517 2.87 -7.78 5.99
CA THR A 517 3.83 -8.26 7.00
C THR A 517 3.60 -7.58 8.35
N LEU A 518 3.36 -6.27 8.36
CA LEU A 518 3.06 -5.51 9.57
C LEU A 518 1.73 -5.91 10.21
N GLN A 519 0.72 -6.28 9.41
CA GLN A 519 -0.52 -6.87 9.93
C GLN A 519 -0.22 -8.11 10.78
N VAL A 520 0.64 -9.01 10.30
CA VAL A 520 1.03 -10.23 11.03
C VAL A 520 1.83 -9.89 12.27
N VAL A 521 2.79 -8.96 12.18
CA VAL A 521 3.53 -8.45 13.34
C VAL A 521 2.56 -7.92 14.41
N ALA A 522 1.59 -7.10 14.04
CA ALA A 522 0.59 -6.59 14.99
C ALA A 522 -0.24 -7.73 15.64
N GLN A 523 -0.63 -8.75 14.86
CA GLN A 523 -1.36 -9.90 15.40
C GLN A 523 -0.54 -10.69 16.42
N THR A 524 0.74 -10.92 16.15
CA THR A 524 1.64 -11.62 17.10
C THR A 524 1.93 -10.76 18.33
N GLN A 525 2.05 -9.44 18.19
CA GLN A 525 2.15 -8.51 19.31
C GLN A 525 0.91 -8.54 20.21
N VAL A 526 -0.30 -8.56 19.61
CA VAL A 526 -1.55 -8.73 20.39
C VAL A 526 -1.55 -10.06 21.14
N ALA A 527 -1.15 -11.15 20.50
CA ALA A 527 -1.05 -12.45 21.14
C ALA A 527 -0.06 -12.45 22.32
N ALA A 528 1.05 -11.74 22.19
CA ALA A 528 2.06 -11.54 23.23
C ALA A 528 1.65 -10.54 24.34
N GLY A 529 0.50 -9.85 24.20
CA GLY A 529 0.03 -8.83 25.12
C GLY A 529 0.69 -7.46 24.96
N LEU A 530 1.40 -7.23 23.86
CA LEU A 530 2.09 -5.99 23.51
C LEU A 530 1.14 -5.03 22.76
N HIS A 531 0.01 -4.68 23.39
CA HIS A 531 -1.08 -3.96 22.72
C HIS A 531 -0.68 -2.58 22.21
N ARG A 532 0.24 -1.88 22.90
CA ARG A 532 0.74 -0.57 22.48
C ARG A 532 1.63 -0.67 21.25
N ASP A 533 2.54 -1.63 21.26
CA ASP A 533 3.40 -1.88 20.10
C ASP A 533 2.56 -2.30 18.89
N ALA A 534 1.53 -3.14 19.12
CA ALA A 534 0.57 -3.52 18.09
C ALA A 534 -0.19 -2.31 17.52
N ALA A 535 -0.66 -1.39 18.37
CA ALA A 535 -1.33 -0.17 17.92
C ALA A 535 -0.41 0.73 17.07
N ALA A 536 0.86 0.85 17.47
CA ALA A 536 1.86 1.58 16.69
C ALA A 536 2.15 0.91 15.34
N THR A 537 2.30 -0.41 15.32
CA THR A 537 2.47 -1.20 14.08
C THR A 537 1.25 -1.09 13.15
N LEU A 538 0.03 -1.08 13.72
CA LEU A 538 -1.20 -0.89 12.95
C LEU A 538 -1.30 0.51 12.33
N ALA A 539 -0.85 1.54 13.03
CA ALA A 539 -0.82 2.90 12.51
C ALA A 539 0.11 3.00 11.29
N GLU A 540 1.33 2.46 11.38
CA GLU A 540 2.28 2.37 10.27
C GLU A 540 1.68 1.57 9.10
N ALA A 541 1.15 0.37 9.38
CA ALA A 541 0.54 -0.48 8.35
C ALA A 541 -0.62 0.22 7.63
N GLY A 542 -1.46 0.96 8.37
CA GLY A 542 -2.59 1.70 7.81
C GLY A 542 -2.15 2.88 6.94
N GLU A 543 -1.10 3.60 7.32
CA GLU A 543 -0.52 4.66 6.51
C GLU A 543 0.03 4.12 5.19
N LEU A 544 0.85 3.06 5.25
CA LEU A 544 1.41 2.40 4.09
C LEU A 544 0.32 1.78 3.18
N ALA A 545 -0.75 1.21 3.75
CA ALA A 545 -1.86 0.67 2.99
C ALA A 545 -2.60 1.77 2.20
N ARG A 546 -2.82 2.94 2.81
CA ARG A 546 -3.42 4.10 2.13
C ARG A 546 -2.52 4.64 1.03
N GLU A 547 -1.21 4.77 1.28
CA GLU A 547 -0.23 5.22 0.29
C GLU A 547 -0.07 4.28 -0.90
N THR A 548 -0.21 2.98 -0.67
CA THR A 548 -0.11 1.96 -1.72
C THR A 548 -1.46 1.59 -2.35
N GLY A 549 -2.56 2.24 -1.94
CA GLY A 549 -3.90 2.03 -2.49
C GLY A 549 -4.57 0.73 -2.03
N GLN A 550 -4.06 0.05 -1.00
CA GLN A 550 -4.55 -1.24 -0.52
C GLN A 550 -5.74 -1.10 0.45
N ARG A 551 -6.85 -0.52 -0.02
CA ARG A 551 -8.05 -0.29 0.81
C ARG A 551 -8.62 -1.54 1.45
N HIS A 552 -8.47 -2.70 0.81
CA HIS A 552 -8.90 -3.98 1.36
C HIS A 552 -8.19 -4.36 2.68
N ARG A 553 -7.01 -3.79 2.95
CA ARG A 553 -6.27 -4.00 4.20
C ARG A 553 -6.88 -3.23 5.38
N GLU A 554 -7.51 -2.11 5.14
CA GLU A 554 -8.08 -1.26 6.21
C GLU A 554 -9.03 -2.06 7.11
N GLY A 555 -9.90 -2.89 6.54
CA GLY A 555 -10.80 -3.72 7.33
C GLY A 555 -10.10 -4.78 8.20
N ARG A 556 -9.03 -5.39 7.71
CA ARG A 556 -8.25 -6.36 8.49
C ARG A 556 -7.48 -5.70 9.63
N LEU A 557 -6.87 -4.55 9.36
CA LEU A 557 -6.19 -3.76 10.38
C LEU A 557 -7.18 -3.25 11.45
N ALA A 558 -8.35 -2.82 11.01
CA ALA A 558 -9.44 -2.40 11.90
C ALA A 558 -9.91 -3.57 12.81
N ALA A 559 -10.01 -4.80 12.29
CA ALA A 559 -10.39 -5.96 13.11
C ALA A 559 -9.40 -6.22 14.25
N ILE A 560 -8.09 -6.04 14.00
CA ILE A 560 -7.05 -6.18 15.03
C ILE A 560 -7.16 -5.04 16.05
N ALA A 561 -7.37 -3.81 15.59
CA ALA A 561 -7.59 -2.64 16.45
C ALA A 561 -8.85 -2.80 17.31
N ALA A 562 -9.93 -3.38 16.76
CA ALA A 562 -11.14 -3.72 17.51
C ALA A 562 -10.85 -4.70 18.65
N ARG A 563 -10.00 -5.72 18.42
CA ARG A 563 -9.60 -6.67 19.46
C ARG A 563 -8.81 -6.01 20.60
N ILE A 564 -7.89 -5.10 20.28
CA ILE A 564 -7.15 -4.33 21.31
C ILE A 564 -8.15 -3.53 22.15
N ALA A 565 -9.04 -2.77 21.51
CA ALA A 565 -10.04 -1.95 22.17
C ALA A 565 -11.02 -2.81 23.01
N ALA A 566 -11.35 -4.03 22.56
CA ALA A 566 -12.18 -4.98 23.32
C ALA A 566 -11.49 -5.44 24.61
N VAL A 567 -10.19 -5.73 24.57
CA VAL A 567 -9.42 -6.10 25.75
C VAL A 567 -9.32 -4.93 26.73
N GLU A 568 -9.08 -3.72 26.23
CA GLU A 568 -9.03 -2.48 27.02
C GLU A 568 -10.39 -2.09 27.60
N GLY A 569 -11.50 -2.55 26.98
CA GLY A 569 -12.87 -2.20 27.35
C GLY A 569 -13.36 -0.87 26.78
N ASP A 570 -12.66 -0.34 25.77
CA ASP A 570 -13.08 0.84 25.05
C ASP A 570 -14.19 0.50 24.04
N GLU A 571 -15.43 0.65 24.50
CA GLU A 571 -16.64 0.31 23.74
C GLU A 571 -16.77 1.16 22.48
N GLY A 572 -16.41 2.45 22.53
CA GLY A 572 -16.50 3.38 21.41
C GLY A 572 -15.56 2.97 20.27
N ARG A 573 -14.28 2.83 20.58
CA ARG A 573 -13.24 2.42 19.62
C ARG A 573 -13.49 1.01 19.09
N CYS A 574 -13.90 0.09 19.95
CA CYS A 574 -14.18 -1.28 19.51
C CYS A 574 -15.31 -1.33 18.47
N ARG A 575 -16.42 -0.62 18.72
CA ARG A 575 -17.55 -0.56 17.77
C ARG A 575 -17.17 0.13 16.46
N GLU A 576 -16.44 1.23 16.52
CA GLU A 576 -15.97 1.94 15.33
C GLU A 576 -15.11 1.03 14.44
N HIS A 577 -14.09 0.39 15.03
CA HIS A 577 -13.20 -0.50 14.33
C HIS A 577 -13.90 -1.79 13.84
N ALA A 578 -14.79 -2.37 14.62
CA ALA A 578 -15.58 -3.52 14.19
C ALA A 578 -16.52 -3.17 13.02
N ALA A 579 -17.14 -1.99 13.03
CA ALA A 579 -17.93 -1.50 11.92
C ALA A 579 -17.10 -1.28 10.65
N ALA A 580 -15.86 -0.77 10.78
CA ALA A 580 -14.93 -0.65 9.66
C ALA A 580 -14.55 -2.03 9.08
N ALA A 581 -14.27 -3.01 9.94
CA ALA A 581 -14.01 -4.39 9.54
C ALA A 581 -15.22 -5.03 8.84
N GLY A 582 -16.44 -4.76 9.32
CA GLY A 582 -17.69 -5.27 8.78
C GLY A 582 -18.01 -4.80 7.34
N ARG A 583 -17.41 -3.72 6.90
CA ARG A 583 -17.51 -3.23 5.50
C ARG A 583 -16.50 -3.85 4.53
N SER A 584 -15.71 -4.79 5.02
CA SER A 584 -14.63 -5.43 4.26
C SER A 584 -14.97 -6.89 3.93
N VAL A 585 -13.97 -7.72 3.71
CA VAL A 585 -14.12 -9.15 3.40
C VAL A 585 -14.68 -9.93 4.59
N ALA A 586 -15.31 -11.09 4.32
CA ALA A 586 -15.97 -11.90 5.35
C ALA A 586 -15.05 -12.26 6.55
N GLU A 587 -13.78 -12.54 6.29
CA GLU A 587 -12.76 -12.80 7.32
C GLU A 587 -12.60 -11.60 8.29
N ALA A 588 -12.47 -10.38 7.76
CA ALA A 588 -12.31 -9.18 8.57
C ALA A 588 -13.59 -8.87 9.35
N ALA A 589 -14.77 -9.02 8.72
CA ALA A 589 -16.07 -8.85 9.36
C ALA A 589 -16.25 -9.81 10.54
N ALA A 590 -15.92 -11.09 10.35
CA ALA A 590 -15.99 -12.10 11.40
C ALA A 590 -15.00 -11.82 12.54
N ALA A 591 -13.77 -11.39 12.24
CA ALA A 591 -12.81 -11.01 13.26
C ALA A 591 -13.26 -9.78 14.07
N GLY A 592 -13.88 -8.78 13.43
CA GLY A 592 -14.51 -7.65 14.10
C GLY A 592 -15.69 -8.06 15.00
N ALA A 593 -16.52 -8.99 14.54
CA ALA A 593 -17.60 -9.58 15.35
C ALA A 593 -17.05 -10.33 16.57
N CYS A 594 -15.98 -11.12 16.41
CA CYS A 594 -15.31 -11.78 17.53
C CYS A 594 -14.75 -10.77 18.55
N ALA A 595 -14.23 -9.62 18.10
CA ALA A 595 -13.78 -8.55 18.99
C ALA A 595 -14.95 -7.94 19.78
N LEU A 596 -16.11 -7.70 19.15
CA LEU A 596 -17.32 -7.26 19.84
C LEU A 596 -17.82 -8.30 20.85
N GLY A 597 -17.79 -9.58 20.50
CA GLY A 597 -18.10 -10.67 21.42
C GLY A 597 -17.21 -10.67 22.65
N LEU A 598 -15.90 -10.50 22.47
CA LEU A 598 -14.93 -10.39 23.57
C LEU A 598 -15.20 -9.16 24.46
N LEU A 599 -15.52 -8.00 23.85
CA LEU A 599 -15.89 -6.79 24.58
C LEU A 599 -17.12 -7.02 25.46
N HIS A 600 -18.21 -7.57 24.87
CA HIS A 600 -19.43 -7.86 25.61
C HIS A 600 -19.20 -8.84 26.76
N LEU A 601 -18.35 -9.85 26.52
CA LEU A 601 -17.97 -10.82 27.55
C LEU A 601 -17.20 -10.14 28.70
N GLY A 602 -16.26 -9.25 28.41
CA GLY A 602 -15.52 -8.47 29.40
C GLY A 602 -16.42 -7.54 30.21
N LEU A 603 -17.43 -6.97 29.58
CA LEU A 603 -18.44 -6.09 30.22
C LEU A 603 -19.56 -6.87 30.94
N GLY A 604 -19.55 -8.21 30.95
CA GLY A 604 -20.55 -9.05 31.59
C GLY A 604 -21.89 -9.13 30.83
N ARG A 605 -21.94 -8.74 29.57
CA ARG A 605 -23.11 -8.78 28.68
C ARG A 605 -23.13 -10.12 27.94
N HIS A 606 -23.41 -11.20 28.65
CA HIS A 606 -23.22 -12.56 28.16
C HIS A 606 -24.18 -12.95 27.01
N ASP A 607 -25.42 -12.46 27.03
CA ASP A 607 -26.40 -12.73 25.95
C ASP A 607 -26.01 -12.09 24.63
N GLU A 608 -25.53 -10.83 24.66
CA GLU A 608 -25.02 -10.12 23.50
C GLU A 608 -23.74 -10.77 22.97
N ALA A 609 -22.83 -11.15 23.86
CA ALA A 609 -21.61 -11.89 23.51
C ALA A 609 -21.96 -13.19 22.80
N LEU A 610 -22.86 -14.00 23.38
CA LEU A 610 -23.31 -15.27 22.81
C LEU A 610 -23.91 -15.10 21.41
N ARG A 611 -24.79 -14.12 21.22
CA ARG A 611 -25.42 -13.87 19.94
C ARG A 611 -24.39 -13.54 18.85
N VAL A 612 -23.50 -12.59 19.10
CA VAL A 612 -22.51 -12.12 18.11
C VAL A 612 -21.49 -13.21 17.78
N LEU A 613 -21.04 -13.97 18.78
CA LEU A 613 -20.06 -15.03 18.60
C LEU A 613 -20.65 -16.25 17.88
N ASP A 614 -21.90 -16.59 18.14
CA ASP A 614 -22.60 -17.68 17.48
C ASP A 614 -22.87 -17.39 15.99
N GLU A 615 -23.26 -16.14 15.68
CA GLU A 615 -23.38 -15.67 14.30
C GLU A 615 -22.03 -15.78 13.56
N ALA A 616 -20.91 -15.39 14.19
CA ALA A 616 -19.57 -15.50 13.59
C ALA A 616 -19.16 -16.97 13.41
N ALA A 617 -19.43 -17.83 14.40
CA ALA A 617 -19.10 -19.27 14.38
C ALA A 617 -19.90 -20.06 13.34
N SER A 618 -21.09 -19.58 12.97
CA SER A 618 -21.96 -20.17 11.95
C SER A 618 -21.76 -19.54 10.57
N GLY A 619 -21.02 -18.43 10.49
CA GLY A 619 -20.82 -17.64 9.29
C GLY A 619 -19.86 -18.26 8.26
N PRO A 620 -19.70 -17.62 7.10
CA PRO A 620 -18.84 -18.12 6.02
C PRO A 620 -17.35 -18.18 6.41
N ALA A 621 -16.90 -17.32 7.31
CA ALA A 621 -15.49 -17.26 7.76
C ALA A 621 -15.19 -18.12 9.02
N ARG A 622 -16.05 -19.10 9.35
CA ARG A 622 -15.93 -19.95 10.56
C ARG A 622 -14.62 -20.75 10.68
N HIS A 623 -13.93 -20.97 9.56
CA HIS A 623 -12.65 -21.70 9.50
C HIS A 623 -11.42 -20.80 9.74
N THR A 624 -11.60 -19.49 9.82
CA THR A 624 -10.51 -18.54 10.03
C THR A 624 -10.00 -18.58 11.47
N ALA A 625 -8.70 -18.26 11.65
CA ALA A 625 -8.05 -18.28 12.95
C ALA A 625 -8.80 -17.45 14.01
N ALA A 626 -9.32 -16.28 13.64
CA ALA A 626 -10.04 -15.40 14.55
C ALA A 626 -11.29 -16.09 15.14
N VAL A 627 -12.06 -16.79 14.31
CA VAL A 627 -13.29 -17.48 14.75
C VAL A 627 -12.98 -18.75 15.51
N VAL A 628 -11.99 -19.54 15.06
CA VAL A 628 -11.56 -20.75 15.78
C VAL A 628 -11.10 -20.40 17.19
N PHE A 629 -10.29 -19.35 17.37
CA PHE A 629 -9.83 -18.92 18.70
C PHE A 629 -10.97 -18.35 19.56
N ALA A 630 -11.93 -17.64 18.94
CA ALA A 630 -13.11 -17.11 19.62
C ALA A 630 -14.10 -18.20 20.07
N SER A 631 -13.92 -19.48 19.70
CA SER A 631 -14.70 -20.59 20.22
C SER A 631 -14.64 -20.68 21.74
N ALA A 632 -13.52 -20.29 22.36
CA ALA A 632 -13.38 -20.21 23.81
C ALA A 632 -14.23 -19.07 24.41
N ASP A 633 -14.36 -17.95 23.71
CA ASP A 633 -15.18 -16.80 24.11
C ASP A 633 -16.67 -17.19 24.01
N LEU A 634 -17.03 -17.90 22.93
CA LEU A 634 -18.39 -18.44 22.76
C LEU A 634 -18.75 -19.43 23.89
N ALA A 635 -17.84 -20.31 24.24
CA ALA A 635 -18.05 -21.26 25.34
C ALA A 635 -18.30 -20.56 26.69
N GLU A 636 -17.49 -19.55 27.03
CA GLU A 636 -17.65 -18.76 28.23
C GLU A 636 -18.97 -18.00 28.24
N ALA A 637 -19.30 -17.33 27.11
CA ALA A 637 -20.55 -16.59 26.96
C ALA A 637 -21.78 -17.52 27.11
N ALA A 638 -21.77 -18.68 26.47
CA ALA A 638 -22.86 -19.63 26.50
C ALA A 638 -23.12 -20.20 27.91
N VAL A 639 -22.03 -20.53 28.64
CA VAL A 639 -22.15 -21.02 30.02
C VAL A 639 -22.73 -19.94 30.95
N HIS A 640 -22.24 -18.70 30.84
CA HIS A 640 -22.74 -17.59 31.66
C HIS A 640 -24.15 -17.12 31.29
N ALA A 641 -24.58 -17.26 30.02
CA ALA A 641 -25.95 -17.01 29.59
C ALA A 641 -26.93 -18.17 29.92
N GLY A 642 -26.45 -19.24 30.59
CA GLY A 642 -27.31 -20.38 30.95
C GLY A 642 -27.70 -21.31 29.77
N ALA A 643 -26.94 -21.24 28.67
CA ALA A 643 -27.15 -22.04 27.44
C ALA A 643 -25.91 -22.90 27.08
N PRO A 644 -25.38 -23.74 27.99
CA PRO A 644 -24.13 -24.48 27.80
C PRO A 644 -24.13 -25.40 26.56
N HIS A 645 -25.31 -25.92 26.17
CA HIS A 645 -25.43 -26.75 24.97
C HIS A 645 -25.00 -26.05 23.68
N ARG A 646 -25.05 -24.71 23.61
CA ARG A 646 -24.56 -23.91 22.46
C ARG A 646 -23.04 -23.86 22.40
N ALA A 647 -22.35 -24.13 23.49
CA ALA A 647 -20.91 -24.17 23.58
C ALA A 647 -20.29 -25.52 23.16
N GLU A 648 -21.07 -26.61 23.19
CA GLU A 648 -20.56 -27.97 22.98
C GLU A 648 -19.84 -28.12 21.64
N ALA A 649 -20.49 -27.80 20.54
CA ALA A 649 -19.90 -27.88 19.19
C ALA A 649 -18.66 -26.95 19.02
N ALA A 650 -18.66 -25.77 19.64
CA ALA A 650 -17.51 -24.88 19.61
C ALA A 650 -16.31 -25.41 20.39
N CYS A 651 -16.59 -26.04 21.56
CA CYS A 651 -15.57 -26.69 22.38
C CYS A 651 -14.98 -27.93 21.70
N GLU A 652 -15.81 -28.72 21.02
CA GLU A 652 -15.35 -29.88 20.23
C GLU A 652 -14.38 -29.43 19.13
N ARG A 653 -14.79 -28.48 18.29
CA ARG A 653 -13.93 -27.93 17.23
C ARG A 653 -12.65 -27.36 17.77
N LEU A 654 -12.68 -26.60 18.86
CA LEU A 654 -11.48 -26.06 19.48
C LEU A 654 -10.57 -27.17 20.02
N THR A 655 -11.14 -28.23 20.59
CA THR A 655 -10.39 -29.36 21.14
C THR A 655 -9.69 -30.14 20.03
N GLU A 656 -10.39 -30.44 18.93
CA GLU A 656 -9.81 -31.09 17.75
C GLU A 656 -8.68 -30.25 17.14
N TRP A 657 -8.93 -28.95 17.00
CA TRP A 657 -7.94 -28.02 16.47
C TRP A 657 -6.71 -27.93 17.39
N ALA A 658 -6.91 -27.78 18.72
CA ALA A 658 -5.84 -27.69 19.70
C ALA A 658 -4.98 -28.97 19.73
N ALA A 659 -5.62 -30.14 19.60
CA ALA A 659 -4.94 -31.42 19.51
C ALA A 659 -4.08 -31.53 18.23
N ALA A 660 -4.60 -31.06 17.08
CA ALA A 660 -3.89 -31.10 15.81
C ALA A 660 -2.67 -30.16 15.78
N ILE A 661 -2.80 -28.93 16.30
CA ILE A 661 -1.69 -27.96 16.30
C ILE A 661 -0.64 -28.23 17.37
N ASP A 662 -0.98 -28.99 18.40
CA ASP A 662 -0.09 -29.40 19.50
C ASP A 662 0.68 -28.23 20.14
N ARG A 663 -0.06 -27.20 20.56
CA ARG A 663 0.49 -26.03 21.23
C ARG A 663 0.00 -25.94 22.67
N PRO A 664 0.89 -25.76 23.66
CA PRO A 664 0.51 -25.73 25.07
C PRO A 664 -0.59 -24.74 25.39
N TRP A 665 -0.50 -23.52 24.87
CA TRP A 665 -1.51 -22.49 25.09
C TRP A 665 -2.89 -22.87 24.53
N ALA A 666 -2.95 -23.52 23.36
CA ALA A 666 -4.19 -23.93 22.74
C ALA A 666 -4.87 -25.08 23.51
N SER A 667 -4.07 -26.05 23.92
CA SER A 667 -4.52 -27.15 24.78
C SER A 667 -5.02 -26.66 26.13
N ALA A 668 -4.35 -25.63 26.71
CA ALA A 668 -4.79 -24.99 27.94
C ALA A 668 -6.15 -24.31 27.79
N VAL A 669 -6.37 -23.60 26.68
CA VAL A 669 -7.65 -22.92 26.37
C VAL A 669 -8.77 -23.96 26.14
N ALA A 670 -8.49 -25.04 25.42
CA ALA A 670 -9.45 -26.13 25.22
C ALA A 670 -9.85 -26.82 26.56
N LEU A 671 -8.89 -27.03 27.45
CA LEU A 671 -9.15 -27.54 28.80
C LEU A 671 -9.98 -26.56 29.63
N ARG A 672 -9.73 -25.26 29.54
CA ARG A 672 -10.56 -24.22 30.15
C ARG A 672 -12.03 -24.32 29.68
N CYS A 673 -12.27 -24.49 28.38
CA CYS A 673 -13.61 -24.64 27.85
C CYS A 673 -14.30 -25.91 28.39
N ARG A 674 -13.58 -27.02 28.46
CA ARG A 674 -14.07 -28.27 29.08
C ARG A 674 -14.41 -28.06 30.54
N ALA A 675 -13.56 -27.36 31.30
CA ALA A 675 -13.81 -27.06 32.71
C ALA A 675 -15.03 -26.18 32.96
N LEU A 676 -15.40 -25.33 32.00
CA LEU A 676 -16.62 -24.51 32.03
C LEU A 676 -17.88 -25.37 31.81
N LEU A 677 -17.83 -26.32 30.86
CA LEU A 677 -18.96 -27.20 30.54
C LEU A 677 -19.15 -28.32 31.56
N SER A 678 -18.07 -28.88 32.01
CA SER A 678 -18.02 -29.96 33.02
C SER A 678 -17.10 -29.53 34.15
N PRO A 679 -17.62 -28.77 35.13
CA PRO A 679 -16.80 -28.16 36.17
C PRO A 679 -16.01 -29.20 36.98
N GLY A 680 -14.66 -29.09 36.96
CA GLY A 680 -13.75 -29.98 37.65
C GLY A 680 -12.37 -29.35 37.86
N GLU A 681 -11.75 -29.63 39.01
CA GLU A 681 -10.43 -29.06 39.34
C GLU A 681 -9.32 -29.55 38.41
N GLU A 682 -9.37 -30.81 38.02
CA GLU A 682 -8.34 -31.44 37.18
C GLU A 682 -8.12 -30.72 35.85
N ALA A 683 -9.22 -30.31 35.19
CA ALA A 683 -9.14 -29.62 33.92
C ALA A 683 -8.52 -28.21 34.07
N PHE A 684 -8.88 -27.45 35.11
CA PHE A 684 -8.26 -26.15 35.38
C PHE A 684 -6.77 -26.31 35.77
N ALA A 685 -6.45 -27.26 36.65
CA ALA A 685 -5.07 -27.53 37.08
C ALA A 685 -4.18 -27.98 35.90
N ALA A 686 -4.72 -28.80 34.99
CA ALA A 686 -4.03 -29.17 33.76
C ALA A 686 -3.82 -27.98 32.82
N ALA A 687 -4.85 -27.12 32.64
CA ALA A 687 -4.72 -25.91 31.85
C ALA A 687 -3.66 -24.97 32.41
N MET A 688 -3.61 -24.81 33.72
CA MET A 688 -2.59 -23.97 34.39
C MET A 688 -1.16 -24.45 34.11
N ARG A 689 -0.92 -25.78 34.28
CA ARG A 689 0.40 -26.37 33.96
C ARG A 689 0.85 -26.15 32.52
N LEU A 690 -0.09 -26.17 31.57
CA LEU A 690 0.22 -25.90 30.16
C LEU A 690 0.55 -24.42 29.93
N HIS A 691 -0.15 -23.51 30.61
CA HIS A 691 0.16 -22.06 30.53
C HIS A 691 1.54 -21.71 31.14
N GLU A 692 2.09 -22.52 32.03
CA GLU A 692 3.47 -22.35 32.56
C GLU A 692 4.56 -22.53 31.49
N GLN A 693 4.24 -23.24 30.41
CA GLN A 693 5.14 -23.42 29.27
C GLN A 693 5.23 -22.20 28.35
N GLY A 694 4.58 -21.11 28.71
CA GLY A 694 4.57 -19.85 27.95
C GLY A 694 3.36 -19.69 27.03
N GLY A 695 3.41 -18.66 26.22
CA GLY A 695 2.38 -18.33 25.25
C GLY A 695 1.59 -17.06 25.58
N ARG A 696 0.30 -17.05 25.33
CA ARG A 696 -0.57 -15.87 25.33
C ARG A 696 -0.98 -15.43 26.75
N PRO A 697 -0.40 -14.34 27.31
CA PRO A 697 -0.61 -13.93 28.71
C PRO A 697 -2.07 -13.56 29.03
N PHE A 698 -2.82 -13.01 28.07
CA PHE A 698 -4.22 -12.71 28.25
C PHE A 698 -5.06 -13.99 28.46
N GLU A 699 -4.81 -15.03 27.67
CA GLU A 699 -5.52 -16.31 27.80
C GLU A 699 -5.20 -17.02 29.12
N ARG A 700 -3.95 -16.93 29.57
CA ARG A 700 -3.54 -17.42 30.88
C ARG A 700 -4.29 -16.72 32.02
N ALA A 701 -4.31 -15.39 32.01
CA ALA A 701 -5.00 -14.60 33.02
C ALA A 701 -6.52 -14.90 33.05
N ARG A 702 -7.14 -15.14 31.90
CA ARG A 702 -8.54 -15.57 31.83
C ARG A 702 -8.75 -16.93 32.44
N THR A 703 -7.85 -17.89 32.20
CA THR A 703 -7.91 -19.23 32.83
C THR A 703 -7.77 -19.13 34.34
N GLU A 704 -6.83 -18.31 34.83
CA GLU A 704 -6.64 -18.02 36.25
C GLU A 704 -7.88 -17.41 36.92
N LEU A 705 -8.52 -16.43 36.23
CA LEU A 705 -9.77 -15.80 36.69
C LEU A 705 -10.88 -16.85 36.87
N LEU A 706 -11.17 -17.59 35.81
CA LEU A 706 -12.24 -18.58 35.79
C LEU A 706 -12.00 -19.74 36.79
N TYR A 707 -10.75 -20.14 36.95
CA TYR A 707 -10.37 -21.11 37.99
C TYR A 707 -10.59 -20.56 39.39
N GLY A 708 -10.22 -19.30 39.65
CA GLY A 708 -10.47 -18.63 40.91
C GLY A 708 -11.98 -18.47 41.21
N GLU A 709 -12.80 -18.14 40.23
CA GLU A 709 -14.25 -18.12 40.35
C GLU A 709 -14.83 -19.49 40.70
N TRP A 710 -14.33 -20.54 40.04
CA TRP A 710 -14.75 -21.91 40.34
C TRP A 710 -14.38 -22.32 41.79
N LEU A 711 -13.13 -22.06 42.23
CA LEU A 711 -12.70 -22.34 43.59
C LEU A 711 -13.55 -21.59 44.63
N ARG A 712 -13.86 -20.31 44.38
CA ARG A 712 -14.74 -19.53 45.27
C ARG A 712 -16.14 -20.15 45.37
N ARG A 713 -16.73 -20.56 44.23
CA ARG A 713 -18.02 -21.26 44.22
C ARG A 713 -17.99 -22.59 44.96
N ALA A 714 -16.85 -23.32 44.90
CA ALA A 714 -16.59 -24.53 45.68
C ALA A 714 -16.27 -24.24 47.14
N ARG A 715 -16.45 -22.98 47.63
CA ARG A 715 -16.17 -22.52 48.98
C ARG A 715 -14.70 -22.59 49.43
N ARG A 716 -13.76 -22.80 48.52
CA ARG A 716 -12.31 -22.79 48.71
C ARG A 716 -11.72 -21.37 48.54
N ARG A 717 -12.16 -20.46 49.44
CA ARG A 717 -11.86 -19.02 49.33
C ARG A 717 -10.37 -18.70 49.43
N SER A 718 -9.60 -19.40 50.27
CA SER A 718 -8.16 -19.25 50.41
C SER A 718 -7.43 -19.59 49.12
N ASP A 719 -7.81 -20.72 48.53
CA ASP A 719 -7.18 -21.24 47.33
C ASP A 719 -7.50 -20.37 46.14
N ALA A 720 -8.70 -19.82 46.07
CA ALA A 720 -9.15 -18.89 45.00
C ALA A 720 -8.31 -17.61 44.92
N ARG A 721 -7.72 -17.17 46.06
CA ARG A 721 -6.98 -15.88 46.09
C ARG A 721 -5.73 -15.91 45.25
N VAL A 722 -5.03 -17.05 45.18
CA VAL A 722 -3.77 -17.17 44.43
C VAL A 722 -3.98 -16.91 42.91
N PRO A 723 -4.85 -17.68 42.21
CA PRO A 723 -5.07 -17.45 40.80
C PRO A 723 -5.75 -16.09 40.53
N LEU A 724 -6.62 -15.60 41.43
CA LEU A 724 -7.28 -14.29 41.24
C LEU A 724 -6.28 -13.12 41.35
N ARG A 725 -5.30 -13.17 42.26
CA ARG A 725 -4.25 -12.13 42.32
C ARG A 725 -3.36 -12.16 41.09
N SER A 726 -2.97 -13.36 40.63
CA SER A 726 -2.19 -13.52 39.40
C SER A 726 -2.93 -12.95 38.19
N ALA A 727 -4.19 -13.31 38.04
CA ALA A 727 -5.06 -12.78 36.97
C ALA A 727 -5.17 -11.26 37.04
N LEU A 728 -5.44 -10.70 38.23
CA LEU A 728 -5.54 -9.24 38.41
C LEU A 728 -4.25 -8.54 37.98
N ALA A 729 -3.11 -8.99 38.48
CA ALA A 729 -1.82 -8.39 38.13
C ALA A 729 -1.51 -8.49 36.63
N ALA A 730 -1.90 -9.60 35.98
CA ALA A 730 -1.75 -9.75 34.54
C ALA A 730 -2.68 -8.81 33.76
N PHE A 731 -3.96 -8.71 34.12
CA PHE A 731 -4.90 -7.82 33.46
C PHE A 731 -4.52 -6.33 33.63
N GLU A 732 -3.99 -5.94 34.79
CA GLU A 732 -3.48 -4.58 35.00
C GLU A 732 -2.31 -4.26 34.09
N ARG A 733 -1.33 -5.17 33.95
CA ARG A 733 -0.21 -4.99 33.01
C ARG A 733 -0.65 -4.93 31.55
N LEU A 734 -1.69 -5.68 31.20
CA LEU A 734 -2.24 -5.73 29.83
C LEU A 734 -3.20 -4.57 29.52
N GLY A 735 -3.52 -3.71 30.49
CA GLY A 735 -4.54 -2.68 30.31
C GLY A 735 -5.97 -3.22 30.15
N ALA A 736 -6.22 -4.48 30.52
CA ALA A 736 -7.49 -5.18 30.36
C ALA A 736 -8.50 -4.77 31.45
N VAL A 737 -8.96 -3.53 31.41
CA VAL A 737 -9.74 -2.88 32.47
C VAL A 737 -11.00 -3.65 32.90
N PRO A 738 -11.88 -4.16 31.99
CA PRO A 738 -13.05 -4.90 32.41
C PRO A 738 -12.71 -6.19 33.15
N TRP A 739 -11.69 -6.89 32.69
CA TRP A 739 -11.23 -8.15 33.27
C TRP A 739 -10.55 -7.94 34.63
N ALA A 740 -9.77 -6.87 34.80
CA ALA A 740 -9.21 -6.48 36.07
C ALA A 740 -10.33 -6.12 37.08
N GLY A 741 -11.37 -5.44 36.62
CA GLY A 741 -12.56 -5.14 37.43
C GLY A 741 -13.25 -6.40 37.93
N ARG A 742 -13.44 -7.42 37.06
CA ARG A 742 -14.01 -8.73 37.40
C ARG A 742 -13.12 -9.48 38.41
N ALA A 743 -11.80 -9.54 38.19
CA ALA A 743 -10.87 -10.18 39.10
C ALA A 743 -10.89 -9.52 40.50
N ARG A 744 -10.95 -8.19 40.60
CA ARG A 744 -11.08 -7.46 41.85
C ARG A 744 -12.41 -7.76 42.57
N ALA A 745 -13.49 -7.87 41.84
CA ALA A 745 -14.81 -8.21 42.42
C ALA A 745 -14.80 -9.61 43.02
N GLU A 746 -14.17 -10.59 42.32
CA GLU A 746 -14.02 -11.95 42.78
C GLU A 746 -13.10 -12.04 44.02
N LEU A 747 -11.99 -11.31 44.07
CA LEU A 747 -11.10 -11.22 45.24
C LEU A 747 -11.86 -10.66 46.47
N ARG A 748 -12.62 -9.59 46.30
CA ARG A 748 -13.46 -9.05 47.40
C ARG A 748 -14.49 -10.07 47.87
N ALA A 749 -15.07 -10.86 46.98
CA ALA A 749 -16.00 -11.92 47.35
C ALA A 749 -15.34 -13.08 48.16
N THR A 750 -14.00 -13.21 48.12
CA THR A 750 -13.25 -14.11 49.01
C THR A 750 -13.00 -13.53 50.40
N GLY A 751 -13.38 -12.27 50.66
CA GLY A 751 -13.09 -11.54 51.89
C GLY A 751 -11.71 -10.87 51.90
N GLU A 752 -11.03 -10.75 50.79
CA GLU A 752 -9.75 -10.06 50.64
C GLU A 752 -9.98 -8.63 50.17
N THR A 753 -9.33 -7.65 50.80
CA THR A 753 -9.30 -6.28 50.32
C THR A 753 -8.32 -6.22 49.15
N ALA A 754 -8.85 -6.14 47.94
CA ALA A 754 -8.03 -5.97 46.74
C ALA A 754 -7.25 -4.64 46.87
N PRO A 755 -5.94 -4.62 46.55
CA PRO A 755 -5.19 -3.36 46.49
C PRO A 755 -5.87 -2.39 45.55
N ALA A 756 -5.78 -1.09 45.87
CA ALA A 756 -6.21 -0.04 44.93
C ALA A 756 -5.42 -0.20 43.62
N PRO A 757 -5.99 0.21 42.46
CA PRO A 757 -5.25 0.19 41.20
C PRO A 757 -3.89 0.86 41.44
N SER A 758 -2.81 0.15 41.14
CA SER A 758 -1.47 0.72 41.14
C SER A 758 -1.41 1.74 39.99
N GLY A 759 -1.88 2.97 40.28
CA GLY A 759 -1.99 4.04 39.28
C GLY A 759 -0.65 4.75 39.05
N GLY A 760 0.39 4.01 38.78
CA GLY A 760 1.56 4.54 38.11
C GLY A 760 1.27 4.50 36.61
N GLU A 761 0.96 5.62 35.99
CA GLU A 761 0.99 5.71 34.53
C GLU A 761 2.35 5.22 34.04
N ASP A 762 2.35 4.17 33.21
CA ASP A 762 3.57 3.75 32.53
C ASP A 762 4.07 4.92 31.68
N PRO A 763 5.31 5.42 31.83
CA PRO A 763 5.81 6.51 31.02
C PRO A 763 5.61 6.32 29.52
N LEU A 764 5.54 5.08 29.05
CA LEU A 764 5.25 4.75 27.65
C LEU A 764 3.82 5.16 27.23
N ASP A 765 2.87 5.30 28.17
CA ASP A 765 1.49 5.76 27.87
C ASP A 765 1.42 7.20 27.35
N ARG A 766 2.45 7.99 27.63
CA ARG A 766 2.54 9.40 27.23
C ARG A 766 3.05 9.58 25.81
N LEU A 767 3.54 8.49 25.20
CA LEU A 767 4.09 8.51 23.84
C LEU A 767 2.99 8.35 22.79
N THR A 768 3.14 9.08 21.70
CA THR A 768 2.37 8.79 20.48
C THR A 768 2.84 7.46 19.86
N PRO A 769 2.04 6.80 19.01
CA PRO A 769 2.46 5.58 18.31
C PRO A 769 3.82 5.70 17.61
N GLN A 770 4.06 6.81 16.94
CA GLN A 770 5.32 7.06 16.23
C GLN A 770 6.49 7.31 17.20
N GLU A 771 6.27 8.07 18.29
CA GLU A 771 7.28 8.24 19.33
C GLU A 771 7.64 6.90 19.97
N LEU A 772 6.68 6.02 20.21
CA LEU A 772 6.91 4.69 20.77
C LEU A 772 7.76 3.82 19.85
N GLN A 773 7.46 3.76 18.55
CA GLN A 773 8.26 3.02 17.57
C GLN A 773 9.72 3.54 17.56
N ILE A 774 9.89 4.86 17.48
CA ILE A 774 11.22 5.49 17.47
C ILE A 774 11.97 5.18 18.76
N VAL A 775 11.31 5.25 19.92
CA VAL A 775 11.90 4.92 21.22
C VAL A 775 12.30 3.44 21.29
N ARG A 776 11.48 2.51 20.83
CA ARG A 776 11.80 1.07 20.79
C ARG A 776 13.03 0.79 19.93
N LEU A 777 13.08 1.36 18.73
CA LEU A 777 14.23 1.21 17.84
C LEU A 777 15.50 1.88 18.41
N ALA A 778 15.36 3.02 19.06
CA ALA A 778 16.47 3.66 19.73
C ALA A 778 16.98 2.86 20.96
N ALA A 779 16.06 2.26 21.71
CA ALA A 779 16.36 1.38 22.85
C ALA A 779 17.09 0.11 22.42
N SER A 780 16.76 -0.46 21.26
CA SER A 780 17.47 -1.60 20.67
C SER A 780 18.85 -1.25 20.07
N GLY A 781 19.25 0.04 20.11
CA GLY A 781 20.58 0.50 19.67
C GLY A 781 20.66 1.01 18.24
N ALA A 782 19.57 1.07 17.48
CA ALA A 782 19.56 1.58 16.12
C ALA A 782 19.94 3.08 16.07
N SER A 783 20.78 3.52 15.13
CA SER A 783 21.11 4.95 14.98
C SER A 783 19.91 5.76 14.45
N ASN A 784 19.92 7.11 14.61
CA ASN A 784 18.86 7.95 14.05
C ASN A 784 18.72 7.76 12.53
N ARG A 785 19.83 7.48 11.86
CA ARG A 785 19.86 7.23 10.41
C ARG A 785 19.21 5.88 10.07
N ASP A 786 19.49 4.84 10.88
CA ASP A 786 18.87 3.53 10.70
C ASP A 786 17.37 3.57 11.00
N ILE A 787 16.95 4.28 12.06
CA ILE A 787 15.55 4.49 12.41
C ILE A 787 14.82 5.24 11.29
N ALA A 788 15.45 6.32 10.78
CA ALA A 788 14.91 7.10 9.69
C ALA A 788 14.68 6.25 8.43
N ALA A 789 15.66 5.41 8.06
CA ALA A 789 15.54 4.50 6.94
C ALA A 789 14.45 3.43 7.15
N GLN A 790 14.32 2.91 8.37
CA GLN A 790 13.30 1.91 8.70
C GLN A 790 11.88 2.44 8.68
N LEU A 791 11.67 3.68 9.14
CA LEU A 791 10.35 4.29 9.26
C LEU A 791 10.02 5.25 8.12
N PHE A 792 10.87 5.34 7.10
CA PHE A 792 10.73 6.27 5.96
C PHE A 792 10.57 7.73 6.40
N LEU A 793 11.35 8.13 7.42
CA LEU A 793 11.38 9.47 7.97
C LEU A 793 12.73 10.15 7.66
N SER A 794 12.82 11.46 7.91
CA SER A 794 14.11 12.12 7.97
C SER A 794 14.81 11.82 9.31
N HIS A 795 16.15 11.87 9.33
CA HIS A 795 16.89 11.71 10.59
C HIS A 795 16.59 12.83 11.61
N ARG A 796 16.20 14.02 11.15
CA ARG A 796 15.74 15.14 11.97
C ARG A 796 14.37 14.90 12.59
N THR A 797 13.46 14.32 11.83
CA THR A 797 12.16 13.89 12.37
C THR A 797 12.36 12.90 13.51
N VAL A 798 13.26 11.94 13.35
CA VAL A 798 13.61 10.99 14.42
C VAL A 798 14.19 11.72 15.63
N GLU A 799 15.12 12.64 15.44
CA GLU A 799 15.73 13.45 16.50
C GLU A 799 14.68 14.30 17.25
N TYR A 800 13.79 14.93 16.52
CA TYR A 800 12.69 15.72 17.06
C TYR A 800 11.73 14.87 17.93
N HIS A 801 11.35 13.66 17.44
CA HIS A 801 10.51 12.76 18.22
C HIS A 801 11.22 12.24 19.47
N LEU A 802 12.50 11.90 19.39
CA LEU A 802 13.30 11.53 20.56
C LEU A 802 13.38 12.68 21.57
N TYR A 803 13.63 13.91 21.10
CA TYR A 803 13.64 15.09 21.95
C TYR A 803 12.30 15.29 22.68
N LYS A 804 11.18 15.08 22.00
CA LYS A 804 9.84 15.13 22.62
C LYS A 804 9.56 13.96 23.56
N ALA A 805 10.08 12.79 23.27
CA ALA A 805 9.87 11.58 24.06
C ALA A 805 10.66 11.59 25.39
N TYR A 806 11.86 12.16 25.42
CA TYR A 806 12.72 12.20 26.62
C TYR A 806 12.02 12.78 27.85
N PRO A 807 11.38 13.97 27.81
CA PRO A 807 10.66 14.51 28.97
C PRO A 807 9.46 13.63 29.39
N LYS A 808 8.77 13.02 28.42
CA LYS A 808 7.62 12.14 28.67
C LYS A 808 8.03 10.87 29.41
N LEU A 809 9.21 10.33 29.08
CA LEU A 809 9.80 9.14 29.68
C LEU A 809 10.60 9.43 30.95
N GLY A 810 10.88 10.68 31.26
CA GLY A 810 11.76 11.08 32.36
C GLY A 810 13.20 10.60 32.17
N VAL A 811 13.72 10.66 30.93
CA VAL A 811 15.11 10.33 30.60
C VAL A 811 15.85 11.57 30.12
N ALA A 812 17.16 11.65 30.38
CA ALA A 812 17.99 12.76 29.98
C ALA A 812 18.88 12.42 28.78
N SER A 813 19.04 11.14 28.44
CA SER A 813 19.94 10.69 27.39
C SER A 813 19.43 9.45 26.64
N ARG A 814 19.97 9.27 25.42
CA ARG A 814 19.66 8.09 24.61
C ARG A 814 20.03 6.76 25.31
N ALA A 815 21.13 6.75 26.04
CA ALA A 815 21.60 5.52 26.74
C ALA A 815 20.56 5.02 27.76
N GLU A 816 19.80 5.92 28.37
CA GLU A 816 18.77 5.58 29.33
C GLU A 816 17.53 4.94 28.70
N LEU A 817 17.38 5.02 27.38
CA LEU A 817 16.27 4.37 26.65
C LEU A 817 16.38 2.84 26.68
N ALA A 818 17.58 2.28 26.88
CA ALA A 818 17.79 0.82 26.96
C ALA A 818 16.89 0.13 28.00
N ARG A 819 16.41 0.86 29.03
CA ARG A 819 15.46 0.33 30.03
C ARG A 819 14.05 0.09 29.48
N PHE A 820 13.76 0.57 28.28
CA PHE A 820 12.48 0.42 27.57
C PHE A 820 12.61 -0.52 26.34
N ALA A 821 13.73 -1.24 26.19
CA ALA A 821 13.98 -2.18 25.11
C ALA A 821 13.05 -3.40 25.17
#